data_dfb6b322a1fc805169e4c7068770f0b9
#
_entry.id   dfb6b322a1fc805169e4c7068770f0b9
#
_cell.length_a   1.000
_cell.length_b   1.000
_cell.length_c   1.000
_cell.angle_alpha   90.00
_cell.angle_beta   90.00
_cell.angle_gamma   90.00
#
_symmetry.space_group_name_H-M   'P 1'
#
loop_
_entity.id
_entity.type
_entity.pdbx_description
1 polymer ?
#
loop_
_entity_poly.entity_id
_entity_poly.type
_entity_poly.pdbx_seq_one_letter_code
_entity_poly.pdbx_strand_id
1 'polypeptide(L)'
;MKQKLTPTLLAAVVASALSAPAMADIVISQYVEGSSNNKAIEIANTGDSAVTLDGYELAKSTNGGGEWGSKLALDGRVLQAQSVLVVAHTSSSDEIKAASDILNGSVIGFNGNDPVALLKNGNVHDVLGNMGGSDFAKDVTLVRNVDAMTPSSTYDASQWSSLAKDSIEGLGVLDGGETPEPFACTQDGGEPVFTSIQKIQGEGDTSPFINGYPFITDEDFFVKGVVSAVTTSLTKGFYLQALEDDYNPKTSEGLFVHTNQSSSDLKPGDVVCVKGKVQESYNLTQLKAENNNWVKQGEQAAPAATAIEVMAEDANFDQTLERYEGMLVKTTEALDMRVTRTFGYDYASRRNNMVVAHGRVNMHPNQNFAAGSEQAKQQSTDNAQRRLFIESDVKAANGTVPYYPDFGRTDVDQNGSTEDYIRIDDTIVGLEGVLSYSYGDYRLIATNTLTNENFVRNDPRTEGINMEQGDLRIATFNVLNYFNSPFGGDANQHGDNRGANSYEEFEVQQAKIVNAILRLDADIIGLMEIENNGFGDSGAIRQLVEQLNQRIDKKKDRYDFVAVDSNGDKVTDENDSIGTDVITTGVIYRAKVAKLKEVRVIEMPSQQAPAVLDDDGKVIEDGKNYQRNSLAPTFKIKGTNEKITVAINHFKSKGSKCWEDAAPVEQGGQGGVDADQQGSCENFRVAAAVALGDALKDIKGHKVILGDLNSYGMEDPMLVLTDYSEEKYGKQIKAARNTFIGGTEQFGDNGAVITEGYNYINAVAMKHPNSWSYSYNDEVGALDHLLISPSLKKHFVDATDWHINGGESTLFDYNDEYKGDLPKYNDHYRSSDHDPAVLELNMAGSFGFGALMSLFGLALWRRRK
;
A
#
# COMPACT_ATOMS: atom_id res chain seq x y z
N MET A 1 75.47 -61.17 -9.29
CA MET A 1 75.05 -62.49 -9.77
C MET A 1 73.85 -62.33 -10.64
N LYS A 2 73.95 -62.75 -11.88
CA LYS A 2 72.87 -62.62 -12.88
C LYS A 2 71.80 -63.70 -12.61
N GLN A 3 70.51 -63.37 -12.69
CA GLN A 3 69.54 -64.37 -13.11
C GLN A 3 68.50 -63.76 -14.01
N LYS A 4 68.21 -64.45 -15.07
CA LYS A 4 67.43 -64.15 -16.25
C LYS A 4 65.90 -64.15 -15.96
N LEU A 5 65.19 -63.20 -16.52
CA LEU A 5 63.78 -63.26 -16.70
C LEU A 5 63.36 -64.01 -17.95
N THR A 6 62.42 -64.92 -17.84
CA THR A 6 61.65 -65.54 -18.92
C THR A 6 60.23 -64.90 -18.99
N PRO A 7 59.71 -64.60 -20.18
CA PRO A 7 58.37 -64.05 -20.29
C PRO A 7 57.33 -65.19 -20.37
N THR A 8 56.31 -65.07 -19.51
CA THR A 8 55.11 -65.93 -19.61
C THR A 8 54.06 -65.20 -20.36
N LEU A 9 53.58 -65.70 -21.48
CA LEU A 9 52.41 -65.28 -22.21
C LEU A 9 51.19 -65.46 -21.31
N LEU A 10 50.43 -64.39 -21.08
CA LEU A 10 49.08 -64.37 -20.51
C LEU A 10 48.07 -64.23 -21.63
N ALA A 11 47.33 -65.29 -21.91
CA ALA A 11 46.21 -65.31 -22.85
C ALA A 11 45.02 -64.51 -22.20
N ALA A 12 44.62 -63.41 -22.82
CA ALA A 12 43.40 -62.67 -22.43
C ALA A 12 42.20 -63.50 -22.94
N VAL A 13 41.45 -64.05 -22.00
CA VAL A 13 40.12 -64.54 -22.24
C VAL A 13 39.19 -63.32 -22.24
N VAL A 14 38.72 -62.89 -23.38
CA VAL A 14 37.61 -61.92 -23.51
C VAL A 14 36.34 -62.68 -23.10
N ALA A 15 35.88 -62.45 -21.85
CA ALA A 15 34.54 -62.83 -21.45
C ALA A 15 33.60 -61.76 -22.04
N SER A 16 32.92 -62.09 -23.14
CA SER A 16 31.74 -61.40 -23.58
C SER A 16 30.69 -61.55 -22.47
N ALA A 17 30.53 -60.54 -21.66
CA ALA A 17 29.36 -60.40 -20.80
C ALA A 17 28.17 -60.31 -21.76
N LEU A 18 27.35 -61.31 -21.86
CA LEU A 18 26.02 -61.28 -22.37
C LEU A 18 25.27 -60.39 -21.36
N SER A 19 25.06 -59.11 -21.69
CA SER A 19 24.05 -58.28 -21.00
C SER A 19 22.72 -59.01 -21.19
N ALA A 20 22.11 -59.45 -20.09
CA ALA A 20 20.71 -59.84 -20.10
C ALA A 20 19.94 -58.64 -20.65
N PRO A 21 18.93 -58.82 -21.52
CA PRO A 21 18.10 -57.72 -21.94
C PRO A 21 17.51 -57.08 -20.70
N ALA A 22 17.68 -55.75 -20.56
CA ALA A 22 17.06 -55.00 -19.50
C ALA A 22 15.56 -55.25 -19.61
N MET A 23 14.94 -55.77 -18.56
CA MET A 23 13.51 -55.98 -18.54
C MET A 23 12.85 -54.59 -18.59
N ALA A 24 11.85 -54.42 -19.44
CA ALA A 24 11.12 -53.18 -19.60
C ALA A 24 10.40 -52.83 -18.28
N ASP A 25 10.86 -51.78 -17.63
CA ASP A 25 10.24 -51.26 -16.41
C ASP A 25 9.32 -50.08 -16.73
N ILE A 26 8.06 -50.20 -16.33
CA ILE A 26 7.07 -49.13 -16.47
C ILE A 26 6.97 -48.42 -15.11
N VAL A 27 7.32 -47.13 -15.08
CA VAL A 27 7.43 -46.35 -13.83
C VAL A 27 6.71 -45.01 -13.95
N ILE A 28 6.32 -44.42 -12.83
CA ILE A 28 5.97 -43.03 -12.75
C ILE A 28 7.27 -42.22 -12.76
N SER A 29 7.50 -41.39 -13.77
CA SER A 29 8.76 -40.64 -13.97
C SER A 29 8.63 -39.19 -13.53
N GLN A 30 7.44 -38.58 -13.64
CA GLN A 30 7.21 -37.19 -13.23
C GLN A 30 5.81 -36.98 -12.66
N TYR A 31 5.72 -36.09 -11.66
CA TYR A 31 4.48 -35.64 -11.03
C TYR A 31 4.47 -34.12 -10.99
N VAL A 32 3.49 -33.48 -11.61
CA VAL A 32 3.33 -32.04 -11.62
C VAL A 32 2.15 -31.64 -10.74
N GLU A 33 2.40 -30.91 -9.65
CA GLU A 33 1.35 -30.23 -8.89
C GLU A 33 1.57 -28.73 -8.96
N GLY A 34 1.00 -28.11 -10.00
CA GLY A 34 1.04 -26.68 -10.24
C GLY A 34 -0.18 -25.96 -9.69
N SER A 35 -0.30 -24.69 -10.10
CA SER A 35 -1.40 -23.79 -9.70
C SER A 35 -2.75 -24.32 -10.17
N SER A 36 -3.75 -24.35 -9.30
CA SER A 36 -5.11 -24.76 -9.61
C SER A 36 -5.17 -26.18 -10.25
N ASN A 37 -5.48 -26.26 -11.54
CA ASN A 37 -5.60 -27.50 -12.28
C ASN A 37 -4.36 -27.84 -13.15
N ASN A 38 -3.26 -27.13 -13.00
CA ASN A 38 -2.00 -27.42 -13.67
C ASN A 38 -1.35 -28.69 -13.11
N LYS A 39 -1.87 -29.84 -13.46
CA LYS A 39 -1.50 -31.13 -12.87
C LYS A 39 -1.30 -32.17 -13.96
N ALA A 40 -0.24 -32.98 -13.81
CA ALA A 40 0.08 -34.07 -14.72
C ALA A 40 0.84 -35.21 -14.01
N ILE A 41 0.74 -36.42 -14.57
CA ILE A 41 1.55 -37.58 -14.25
C ILE A 41 2.18 -38.07 -15.54
N GLU A 42 3.49 -38.34 -15.50
CA GLU A 42 4.20 -38.98 -16.57
C GLU A 42 4.56 -40.43 -16.18
N ILE A 43 4.33 -41.36 -17.13
CA ILE A 43 4.65 -42.78 -17.01
C ILE A 43 5.67 -43.11 -18.07
N ALA A 44 6.82 -43.66 -17.67
CA ALA A 44 7.92 -43.96 -18.57
C ALA A 44 8.07 -45.48 -18.81
N ASN A 45 8.48 -45.86 -20.03
CA ASN A 45 9.03 -47.16 -20.36
C ASN A 45 10.54 -47.03 -20.46
N THR A 46 11.24 -47.52 -19.43
CA THR A 46 12.71 -47.42 -19.34
C THR A 46 13.42 -48.57 -20.07
N GLY A 47 12.67 -49.53 -20.63
CA GLY A 47 13.23 -50.69 -21.32
C GLY A 47 13.51 -50.47 -22.80
N ASP A 48 14.23 -51.39 -23.41
CA ASP A 48 14.65 -51.36 -24.83
C ASP A 48 13.59 -51.90 -25.80
N SER A 49 12.40 -52.24 -25.32
CA SER A 49 11.30 -52.78 -26.11
C SER A 49 9.95 -52.15 -25.78
N ALA A 50 9.05 -52.07 -26.77
CA ALA A 50 7.70 -51.55 -26.55
C ALA A 50 6.91 -52.46 -25.60
N VAL A 51 6.11 -51.86 -24.71
CA VAL A 51 5.25 -52.55 -23.74
C VAL A 51 3.80 -52.23 -23.99
N THR A 52 2.96 -53.30 -24.03
CA THR A 52 1.52 -53.11 -24.01
C THR A 52 1.08 -52.90 -22.55
N LEU A 53 0.31 -51.79 -22.32
CA LEU A 53 -0.12 -51.41 -20.99
C LEU A 53 -1.39 -52.15 -20.51
N ASP A 54 -1.69 -53.32 -21.08
CA ASP A 54 -2.84 -54.15 -20.65
C ASP A 54 -2.69 -54.56 -19.19
N GLY A 55 -3.77 -54.36 -18.44
CA GLY A 55 -3.80 -54.56 -16.98
C GLY A 55 -3.14 -53.48 -16.15
N TYR A 56 -2.63 -52.40 -16.76
CA TYR A 56 -2.14 -51.26 -16.04
C TYR A 56 -3.28 -50.21 -15.82
N GLU A 57 -3.33 -49.68 -14.61
CA GLU A 57 -4.25 -48.58 -14.21
C GLU A 57 -3.47 -47.50 -13.47
N LEU A 58 -3.61 -46.25 -13.87
CA LEU A 58 -3.18 -45.13 -13.03
C LEU A 58 -4.27 -44.87 -11.99
N ALA A 59 -3.93 -44.82 -10.72
CA ALA A 59 -4.87 -44.73 -9.61
C ALA A 59 -4.47 -43.65 -8.58
N LYS A 60 -5.46 -43.03 -7.95
CA LYS A 60 -5.28 -42.03 -6.91
C LYS A 60 -6.02 -42.41 -5.63
N SER A 61 -5.42 -42.19 -4.47
CA SER A 61 -6.07 -42.29 -3.16
C SER A 61 -6.30 -40.88 -2.59
N THR A 62 -7.56 -40.50 -2.46
CA THR A 62 -7.90 -39.16 -1.94
C THR A 62 -7.53 -39.02 -0.48
N ASN A 63 -6.70 -38.02 -0.16
CA ASN A 63 -6.12 -37.74 1.16
C ASN A 63 -5.48 -38.97 1.81
N GLY A 64 -4.92 -39.87 1.02
CA GLY A 64 -4.30 -41.09 1.53
C GLY A 64 -5.25 -42.00 2.32
N GLY A 65 -6.54 -42.02 2.00
CA GLY A 65 -7.61 -42.69 2.78
C GLY A 65 -7.56 -44.22 2.75
N GLY A 66 -6.54 -44.85 2.22
CA GLY A 66 -6.29 -46.29 2.25
C GLY A 66 -6.84 -47.07 1.06
N GLU A 67 -7.64 -46.45 0.19
CA GLU A 67 -8.19 -47.08 -1.01
C GLU A 67 -7.79 -46.33 -2.29
N TRP A 68 -7.59 -47.05 -3.38
CA TRP A 68 -7.37 -46.51 -4.71
C TRP A 68 -8.74 -46.20 -5.37
N GLY A 69 -9.31 -45.02 -5.01
CA GLY A 69 -10.70 -44.67 -5.33
C GLY A 69 -10.92 -44.19 -6.78
N SER A 70 -10.03 -43.35 -7.30
CA SER A 70 -10.08 -42.90 -8.70
C SER A 70 -9.10 -43.68 -9.55
N LYS A 71 -9.55 -44.24 -10.69
CA LYS A 71 -8.73 -45.09 -11.57
C LYS A 71 -8.90 -44.72 -13.03
N LEU A 72 -7.83 -44.85 -13.79
CA LEU A 72 -7.79 -44.73 -15.26
C LEU A 72 -7.12 -45.98 -15.83
N ALA A 73 -7.87 -46.81 -16.53
CA ALA A 73 -7.33 -47.97 -17.24
C ALA A 73 -6.49 -47.53 -18.46
N LEU A 74 -5.36 -48.17 -18.65
CA LEU A 74 -4.40 -47.94 -19.76
C LEU A 74 -4.44 -49.03 -20.80
N ASP A 75 -5.39 -49.98 -20.74
CA ASP A 75 -5.52 -51.13 -21.66
C ASP A 75 -5.55 -50.67 -23.13
N GLY A 76 -4.95 -51.53 -24.01
CA GLY A 76 -4.87 -51.29 -25.43
C GLY A 76 -3.87 -50.25 -25.90
N ARG A 77 -3.11 -49.65 -24.95
CA ARG A 77 -2.04 -48.70 -25.28
C ARG A 77 -0.71 -49.40 -25.35
N VAL A 78 0.14 -48.95 -26.27
CA VAL A 78 1.51 -49.45 -26.43
C VAL A 78 2.46 -48.28 -26.12
N LEU A 79 3.27 -48.41 -25.10
CA LEU A 79 4.32 -47.45 -24.77
C LEU A 79 5.61 -47.94 -25.39
N GLN A 80 6.17 -47.15 -26.34
CA GLN A 80 7.40 -47.53 -27.06
C GLN A 80 8.59 -47.62 -26.12
N ALA A 81 9.65 -48.27 -26.60
CA ALA A 81 10.92 -48.27 -25.86
C ALA A 81 11.43 -46.84 -25.63
N GLN A 82 11.96 -46.58 -24.43
CA GLN A 82 12.52 -45.28 -24.07
C GLN A 82 11.57 -44.10 -24.35
N SER A 83 10.30 -44.25 -24.06
CA SER A 83 9.26 -43.21 -24.30
C SER A 83 8.36 -43.02 -23.07
N VAL A 84 7.60 -41.95 -23.05
CA VAL A 84 6.72 -41.62 -21.95
C VAL A 84 5.26 -41.51 -22.42
N LEU A 85 4.35 -41.62 -21.46
CA LEU A 85 2.91 -41.36 -21.59
C LEU A 85 2.51 -40.32 -20.54
N VAL A 86 2.05 -39.16 -20.96
CA VAL A 86 1.62 -38.06 -20.06
C VAL A 86 0.10 -38.04 -19.90
N VAL A 87 -0.36 -38.07 -18.65
CA VAL A 87 -1.76 -37.90 -18.27
C VAL A 87 -1.91 -36.57 -17.55
N ALA A 88 -2.71 -35.64 -18.11
CA ALA A 88 -2.93 -34.32 -17.53
C ALA A 88 -4.38 -34.07 -17.10
N HIS A 89 -4.58 -33.08 -16.27
CA HIS A 89 -5.93 -32.63 -15.89
C HIS A 89 -6.64 -31.95 -17.06
N THR A 90 -7.96 -32.21 -17.21
CA THR A 90 -8.78 -31.66 -18.31
C THR A 90 -8.79 -30.12 -18.40
N SER A 91 -8.53 -29.44 -17.27
CA SER A 91 -8.51 -27.99 -17.17
C SER A 91 -7.10 -27.43 -16.87
N SER A 92 -6.02 -28.16 -17.18
CA SER A 92 -4.64 -27.65 -17.09
C SER A 92 -4.35 -26.58 -18.15
N SER A 93 -3.22 -25.90 -18.02
CA SER A 93 -2.74 -24.93 -19.02
C SER A 93 -2.60 -25.56 -20.40
N ASP A 94 -2.56 -24.74 -21.44
CA ASP A 94 -2.43 -25.22 -22.82
C ASP A 94 -1.05 -25.87 -23.06
N GLU A 95 -0.01 -25.43 -22.35
CA GLU A 95 1.33 -26.04 -22.42
C GLU A 95 1.32 -27.48 -21.86
N ILE A 96 0.70 -27.70 -20.69
CA ILE A 96 0.56 -29.04 -20.11
C ILE A 96 -0.32 -29.93 -21.00
N LYS A 97 -1.42 -29.39 -21.56
CA LYS A 97 -2.27 -30.13 -22.50
C LYS A 97 -1.53 -30.52 -23.77
N ALA A 98 -0.68 -29.61 -24.30
CA ALA A 98 0.13 -29.89 -25.49
C ALA A 98 1.16 -31.00 -25.28
N ALA A 99 1.68 -31.15 -24.05
CA ALA A 99 2.60 -32.24 -23.66
C ALA A 99 1.87 -33.55 -23.29
N SER A 100 0.53 -33.58 -23.28
CA SER A 100 -0.22 -34.71 -22.73
C SER A 100 -0.82 -35.62 -23.81
N ASP A 101 -0.82 -36.93 -23.57
CA ASP A 101 -1.45 -37.95 -24.39
C ASP A 101 -2.89 -38.24 -23.94
N ILE A 102 -3.20 -38.02 -22.67
CA ILE A 102 -4.51 -38.30 -22.07
C ILE A 102 -4.94 -37.17 -21.17
N LEU A 103 -6.21 -36.76 -21.28
CA LEU A 103 -6.81 -35.78 -20.35
C LEU A 103 -7.79 -36.49 -19.41
N ASN A 104 -7.55 -36.39 -18.07
CA ASN A 104 -8.39 -37.01 -17.06
C ASN A 104 -8.42 -36.18 -15.77
N GLY A 105 -9.54 -35.55 -15.46
CA GLY A 105 -9.69 -34.70 -14.26
C GLY A 105 -9.98 -35.50 -12.96
N SER A 106 -10.32 -36.80 -13.06
CA SER A 106 -10.65 -37.62 -11.87
C SER A 106 -9.38 -38.13 -11.18
N VAL A 107 -8.48 -38.74 -11.93
CA VAL A 107 -7.21 -39.25 -11.38
C VAL A 107 -6.21 -38.14 -11.18
N ILE A 108 -6.17 -37.16 -12.09
CA ILE A 108 -5.22 -36.03 -12.04
C ILE A 108 -5.74 -34.83 -11.20
N GLY A 109 -6.70 -35.07 -10.31
CA GLY A 109 -7.20 -34.06 -9.37
C GLY A 109 -6.61 -34.27 -7.96
N PHE A 110 -5.30 -34.16 -7.79
CA PHE A 110 -4.58 -34.35 -6.52
C PHE A 110 -4.08 -33.03 -5.95
N ASN A 111 -3.73 -32.99 -4.67
CA ASN A 111 -3.27 -31.75 -3.98
C ASN A 111 -2.03 -32.00 -3.09
N GLY A 112 -1.10 -32.88 -3.52
CA GLY A 112 0.15 -33.11 -2.81
C GLY A 112 0.10 -33.99 -1.56
N ASN A 113 -1.09 -34.31 -1.07
CA ASN A 113 -1.35 -35.31 -0.03
C ASN A 113 -2.17 -36.51 -0.54
N ASP A 114 -2.43 -36.57 -1.84
CA ASP A 114 -3.14 -37.65 -2.53
C ASP A 114 -2.14 -38.60 -3.20
N PRO A 115 -1.80 -39.78 -2.64
CA PRO A 115 -0.91 -40.73 -3.29
C PRO A 115 -1.42 -41.18 -4.65
N VAL A 116 -0.50 -41.32 -5.58
CA VAL A 116 -0.75 -41.81 -6.94
C VAL A 116 0.01 -43.11 -7.17
N ALA A 117 -0.62 -44.11 -7.76
CA ALA A 117 0.01 -45.39 -8.07
C ALA A 117 -0.25 -45.83 -9.50
N LEU A 118 0.69 -46.49 -10.05
CA LEU A 118 0.52 -47.33 -11.23
C LEU A 118 0.22 -48.77 -10.72
N LEU A 119 -0.99 -49.23 -10.95
CA LEU A 119 -1.39 -50.59 -10.60
C LEU A 119 -1.18 -51.50 -11.80
N LYS A 120 -0.81 -52.77 -11.52
CA LYS A 120 -0.78 -53.83 -12.53
C LYS A 120 -1.61 -55.01 -12.07
N ASN A 121 -2.64 -55.35 -12.81
CA ASN A 121 -3.64 -56.37 -12.43
C ASN A 121 -4.18 -56.18 -10.99
N GLY A 122 -4.46 -54.92 -10.64
CA GLY A 122 -4.98 -54.48 -9.34
C GLY A 122 -3.96 -54.39 -8.19
N ASN A 123 -2.70 -54.78 -8.38
CA ASN A 123 -1.64 -54.65 -7.40
C ASN A 123 -0.78 -53.42 -7.66
N VAL A 124 -0.29 -52.77 -6.61
CA VAL A 124 0.63 -51.62 -6.72
C VAL A 124 1.90 -52.06 -7.39
N HIS A 125 2.16 -51.56 -8.58
CA HIS A 125 3.39 -51.80 -9.34
C HIS A 125 4.42 -50.71 -9.05
N ASP A 126 3.98 -49.44 -9.06
CA ASP A 126 4.80 -48.28 -8.71
C ASP A 126 3.95 -47.23 -7.97
N VAL A 127 4.53 -46.49 -7.03
CA VAL A 127 3.78 -45.56 -6.20
C VAL A 127 4.56 -44.28 -5.87
N LEU A 128 3.84 -43.16 -5.89
CA LEU A 128 4.31 -41.88 -5.40
C LEU A 128 3.40 -41.41 -4.26
N GLY A 129 4.00 -41.11 -3.11
CA GLY A 129 3.30 -40.70 -1.90
C GLY A 129 2.91 -41.88 -0.97
N ASN A 130 2.58 -41.55 0.27
CA ASN A 130 2.22 -42.49 1.31
C ASN A 130 0.74 -42.37 1.69
N MET A 131 0.11 -43.50 2.04
CA MET A 131 -1.19 -43.50 2.69
C MET A 131 -1.10 -42.82 4.06
N GLY A 132 -2.16 -42.12 4.49
CA GLY A 132 -2.22 -41.42 5.78
C GLY A 132 -2.38 -39.89 5.68
N GLY A 133 -2.45 -39.33 4.48
CA GLY A 133 -2.88 -37.94 4.24
C GLY A 133 -1.87 -36.85 4.58
N SER A 134 -0.59 -37.16 4.81
CA SER A 134 0.46 -36.13 4.97
C SER A 134 0.91 -35.59 3.61
N ASP A 135 1.20 -34.28 3.57
CA ASP A 135 1.74 -33.62 2.38
C ASP A 135 3.13 -34.23 2.04
N PHE A 136 3.30 -34.68 0.81
CA PHE A 136 4.56 -35.20 0.29
C PHE A 136 5.03 -34.49 -0.99
N ALA A 137 4.12 -33.79 -1.68
CA ALA A 137 4.38 -33.16 -2.98
C ALA A 137 3.49 -31.93 -3.20
N LYS A 138 3.18 -31.16 -2.14
CA LYS A 138 2.33 -29.99 -2.24
C LYS A 138 3.05 -28.82 -2.89
N ASP A 139 2.43 -28.22 -3.91
CA ASP A 139 2.94 -27.06 -4.61
C ASP A 139 4.36 -27.28 -5.23
N VAL A 140 4.64 -28.48 -5.76
CA VAL A 140 5.93 -28.82 -6.36
C VAL A 140 5.75 -29.74 -7.56
N THR A 141 6.72 -29.73 -8.47
CA THR A 141 6.91 -30.81 -9.44
C THR A 141 7.97 -31.78 -8.90
N LEU A 142 7.68 -33.06 -8.94
CA LEU A 142 8.65 -34.11 -8.61
C LEU A 142 9.08 -34.83 -9.87
N VAL A 143 10.41 -34.97 -10.08
CA VAL A 143 11.03 -35.74 -11.17
C VAL A 143 11.78 -36.89 -10.55
N ARG A 144 11.58 -38.11 -11.05
CA ARG A 144 12.32 -39.28 -10.56
C ARG A 144 13.77 -39.25 -10.97
N ASN A 145 14.68 -39.53 -10.04
CA ASN A 145 16.10 -39.50 -10.30
C ASN A 145 16.47 -40.61 -11.30
N VAL A 146 17.39 -40.32 -12.20
CA VAL A 146 17.78 -41.25 -13.30
C VAL A 146 18.30 -42.61 -12.81
N ASP A 147 18.97 -42.64 -11.67
CA ASP A 147 19.47 -43.87 -11.01
C ASP A 147 18.38 -44.63 -10.22
N ALA A 148 17.17 -44.07 -10.13
CA ALA A 148 16.02 -44.66 -9.42
C ALA A 148 14.85 -45.04 -10.36
N MET A 149 15.07 -45.19 -11.65
CA MET A 149 14.06 -45.49 -12.68
C MET A 149 13.63 -46.97 -12.70
N THR A 150 13.33 -47.50 -11.53
CA THR A 150 12.77 -48.85 -11.35
C THR A 150 11.48 -48.79 -10.52
N PRO A 151 10.44 -49.59 -10.83
CA PRO A 151 9.17 -49.52 -10.13
C PRO A 151 9.31 -50.00 -8.68
N SER A 152 8.57 -49.32 -7.79
CA SER A 152 8.55 -49.65 -6.36
C SER A 152 7.12 -49.57 -5.81
N SER A 153 6.71 -50.57 -5.05
CA SER A 153 5.42 -50.57 -4.34
C SER A 153 5.46 -49.75 -3.04
N THR A 154 6.60 -49.14 -2.73
CA THR A 154 6.79 -48.26 -1.58
C THR A 154 7.43 -46.97 -2.01
N TYR A 155 6.88 -45.83 -1.53
CA TYR A 155 7.41 -44.50 -1.82
C TYR A 155 8.66 -44.21 -1.02
N ASP A 156 9.68 -43.73 -1.70
CA ASP A 156 10.92 -43.24 -1.09
C ASP A 156 11.21 -41.85 -1.68
N ALA A 157 11.09 -40.82 -0.83
CA ALA A 157 11.29 -39.42 -1.25
C ALA A 157 12.70 -39.12 -1.73
N SER A 158 13.75 -39.91 -1.33
CA SER A 158 15.12 -39.72 -1.78
C SER A 158 15.32 -40.06 -3.27
N GLN A 159 14.38 -40.76 -3.87
CA GLN A 159 14.40 -41.12 -5.31
C GLN A 159 13.83 -40.00 -6.22
N TRP A 160 13.46 -38.87 -5.64
CA TRP A 160 12.79 -37.80 -6.36
C TRP A 160 13.49 -36.46 -6.13
N SER A 161 13.68 -35.72 -7.21
CA SER A 161 14.11 -34.33 -7.21
C SER A 161 12.92 -33.41 -7.29
N SER A 162 12.91 -32.33 -6.49
CA SER A 162 11.80 -31.35 -6.44
C SER A 162 12.14 -30.16 -7.32
N LEU A 163 11.23 -29.81 -8.21
CA LEU A 163 11.24 -28.57 -9.00
C LEU A 163 10.18 -27.60 -8.46
N ALA A 164 10.26 -26.36 -8.90
CA ALA A 164 9.29 -25.33 -8.51
C ALA A 164 7.86 -25.71 -8.93
N LYS A 165 6.87 -25.14 -8.22
CA LYS A 165 5.45 -25.16 -8.63
C LYS A 165 5.30 -24.68 -10.07
N ASP A 166 4.42 -25.32 -10.82
CA ASP A 166 4.19 -25.06 -12.25
C ASP A 166 5.37 -25.37 -13.17
N SER A 167 6.45 -25.99 -12.69
CA SER A 167 7.51 -26.48 -13.58
C SER A 167 7.01 -27.69 -14.39
N ILE A 168 7.14 -27.61 -15.69
CA ILE A 168 6.88 -28.70 -16.64
C ILE A 168 8.16 -29.17 -17.35
N GLU A 169 9.29 -28.82 -16.76
CA GLU A 169 10.61 -29.21 -17.29
C GLU A 169 10.72 -30.73 -17.44
N GLY A 170 11.09 -31.20 -18.62
CA GLY A 170 11.18 -32.61 -18.94
C GLY A 170 9.88 -33.35 -19.18
N LEU A 171 8.70 -32.70 -18.98
CA LEU A 171 7.40 -33.36 -19.18
C LEU A 171 7.18 -33.74 -20.65
N GLY A 172 6.93 -35.02 -20.92
CA GLY A 172 6.73 -35.54 -22.27
C GLY A 172 8.01 -36.07 -22.89
N VAL A 173 9.14 -36.08 -22.16
CA VAL A 173 10.43 -36.59 -22.65
C VAL A 173 11.06 -37.47 -21.58
N LEU A 174 11.40 -38.72 -21.92
CA LEU A 174 12.16 -39.56 -20.99
C LEU A 174 13.60 -39.03 -20.87
N ASP A 175 13.98 -38.61 -19.66
CA ASP A 175 15.34 -38.13 -19.37
C ASP A 175 16.38 -39.25 -19.51
N GLY A 176 17.01 -39.26 -20.62
CA GLY A 176 18.11 -40.05 -21.16
C GLY A 176 18.58 -39.44 -22.47
N GLY A 177 17.81 -38.43 -22.95
CA GLY A 177 18.26 -37.51 -23.98
C GLY A 177 19.44 -36.69 -23.44
N GLU A 178 20.42 -36.39 -24.28
CA GLU A 178 21.58 -35.55 -23.98
C GLU A 178 21.18 -34.39 -23.09
N THR A 179 21.78 -34.29 -21.89
CA THR A 179 21.73 -33.02 -21.13
C THR A 179 22.00 -31.92 -22.12
N PRO A 180 21.10 -30.90 -22.25
CA PRO A 180 21.37 -29.78 -23.13
C PRO A 180 22.79 -29.29 -22.84
N GLU A 181 23.67 -29.28 -23.86
CA GLU A 181 25.03 -28.75 -23.69
C GLU A 181 24.91 -27.40 -22.99
N PRO A 182 25.67 -27.15 -21.92
CA PRO A 182 25.66 -25.87 -21.23
C PRO A 182 25.79 -24.76 -22.26
N PHE A 183 25.00 -23.70 -22.15
CA PHE A 183 25.07 -22.60 -23.08
C PHE A 183 26.53 -22.13 -23.24
N ALA A 184 27.04 -22.24 -24.43
CA ALA A 184 28.32 -21.69 -24.82
C ALA A 184 28.11 -20.35 -25.49
N CYS A 185 28.75 -19.30 -25.01
CA CYS A 185 28.71 -17.98 -25.61
C CYS A 185 29.43 -17.97 -26.96
N THR A 186 28.82 -18.62 -27.95
CA THR A 186 29.38 -18.73 -29.31
C THR A 186 28.29 -18.51 -30.35
N GLN A 187 28.68 -17.93 -31.48
CA GLN A 187 27.84 -17.78 -32.68
C GLN A 187 28.58 -18.38 -33.87
N ASP A 188 27.98 -19.33 -34.57
CA ASP A 188 28.57 -20.05 -35.72
C ASP A 188 29.96 -20.68 -35.41
N GLY A 189 30.19 -21.10 -34.17
CA GLY A 189 31.45 -21.69 -33.72
C GLY A 189 32.57 -20.69 -33.42
N GLY A 190 32.25 -19.39 -33.44
CA GLY A 190 33.17 -18.29 -33.11
C GLY A 190 32.65 -17.41 -31.96
N GLU A 191 33.40 -16.36 -31.67
CA GLU A 191 32.96 -15.31 -30.73
C GLU A 191 31.75 -14.60 -31.31
N PRO A 192 30.64 -14.39 -30.50
CA PRO A 192 29.46 -13.75 -31.02
C PRO A 192 29.65 -12.23 -31.21
N VAL A 193 28.83 -11.65 -32.07
CA VAL A 193 28.73 -10.19 -32.19
C VAL A 193 27.86 -9.66 -31.05
N PHE A 194 28.49 -9.00 -30.10
CA PHE A 194 27.77 -8.40 -28.97
C PHE A 194 27.04 -7.12 -29.33
N THR A 195 25.81 -6.99 -28.87
CA THR A 195 25.09 -5.72 -28.87
C THR A 195 25.26 -5.06 -27.51
N SER A 196 25.67 -3.78 -27.50
CA SER A 196 25.87 -3.06 -26.25
C SER A 196 24.54 -2.78 -25.55
N ILE A 197 24.54 -2.67 -24.23
CA ILE A 197 23.38 -2.36 -23.38
C ILE A 197 22.77 -1.03 -23.80
N GLN A 198 23.59 -0.01 -23.99
CA GLN A 198 23.18 1.35 -24.40
C GLN A 198 22.41 1.36 -25.73
N LYS A 199 22.80 0.48 -26.69
CA LYS A 199 22.04 0.34 -27.94
C LYS A 199 20.70 -0.36 -27.76
N ILE A 200 20.60 -1.25 -26.80
CA ILE A 200 19.34 -1.93 -26.46
C ILE A 200 18.40 -0.93 -25.79
N GLN A 201 18.88 -0.17 -24.83
CA GLN A 201 18.13 0.87 -24.14
C GLN A 201 17.71 2.00 -25.10
N GLY A 202 18.62 2.58 -25.82
CA GLY A 202 18.33 3.76 -26.65
C GLY A 202 18.28 5.05 -25.84
N GLU A 203 17.73 6.13 -26.44
CA GLU A 203 17.57 7.46 -25.79
C GLU A 203 16.11 7.78 -25.42
N GLY A 204 15.19 6.84 -25.49
CA GLY A 204 13.77 7.05 -25.25
C GLY A 204 13.15 5.88 -24.50
N ASP A 205 11.90 6.03 -24.15
CA ASP A 205 11.11 5.14 -23.26
C ASP A 205 10.86 3.73 -23.84
N THR A 206 11.43 3.43 -24.98
CA THR A 206 11.27 2.14 -25.67
C THR A 206 12.54 1.82 -26.46
N SER A 207 12.99 0.59 -26.36
CA SER A 207 14.14 0.10 -27.13
C SER A 207 13.99 0.35 -28.62
N PRO A 208 15.02 0.88 -29.30
CA PRO A 208 15.01 1.08 -30.75
C PRO A 208 14.88 -0.22 -31.56
N PHE A 209 15.01 -1.38 -30.95
CA PHE A 209 14.77 -2.69 -31.57
C PHE A 209 13.29 -3.11 -31.57
N ILE A 210 12.41 -2.40 -30.84
CA ILE A 210 10.99 -2.70 -30.73
C ILE A 210 10.17 -1.77 -31.63
N ASN A 211 9.37 -2.35 -32.50
CA ASN A 211 8.52 -1.63 -33.47
C ASN A 211 7.01 -1.95 -33.25
N GLY A 212 6.53 -1.80 -32.00
CA GLY A 212 5.15 -2.11 -31.65
C GLY A 212 4.87 -3.58 -31.35
N TYR A 213 3.58 -3.96 -31.30
CA TYR A 213 3.18 -5.33 -30.98
C TYR A 213 3.82 -6.35 -31.94
N PRO A 214 4.43 -7.47 -31.44
CA PRO A 214 4.27 -8.03 -30.08
C PRO A 214 5.21 -7.53 -28.98
N PHE A 215 5.86 -6.38 -29.09
CA PHE A 215 6.77 -5.80 -28.09
C PHE A 215 7.96 -6.70 -27.69
N ILE A 216 8.34 -7.62 -28.57
CA ILE A 216 9.50 -8.50 -28.43
C ILE A 216 10.09 -8.75 -29.82
N THR A 217 11.41 -8.86 -29.89
CA THR A 217 12.11 -9.13 -31.17
C THR A 217 11.96 -10.58 -31.60
N ASP A 218 11.96 -10.82 -32.91
CA ASP A 218 12.06 -12.17 -33.46
C ASP A 218 13.50 -12.73 -33.34
N GLU A 219 14.50 -11.85 -33.40
CA GLU A 219 15.92 -12.18 -33.36
C GLU A 219 16.44 -12.22 -31.93
N ASP A 220 17.42 -13.09 -31.66
CA ASP A 220 18.17 -13.15 -30.43
C ASP A 220 19.40 -12.22 -30.49
N PHE A 221 19.72 -11.59 -29.39
CA PHE A 221 20.86 -10.72 -29.19
C PHE A 221 21.85 -11.34 -28.19
N PHE A 222 23.14 -11.20 -28.47
CA PHE A 222 24.18 -11.50 -27.52
C PHE A 222 24.58 -10.22 -26.78
N VAL A 223 24.50 -10.26 -25.45
CA VAL A 223 24.86 -9.15 -24.56
C VAL A 223 25.93 -9.61 -23.60
N LYS A 224 26.91 -8.76 -23.33
CA LYS A 224 27.93 -8.98 -22.32
C LYS A 224 27.96 -7.81 -21.35
N GLY A 225 27.93 -8.12 -20.06
CA GLY A 225 27.93 -7.10 -19.01
C GLY A 225 28.42 -7.66 -17.68
N VAL A 226 28.56 -6.80 -16.71
CA VAL A 226 28.85 -7.19 -15.33
C VAL A 226 27.55 -7.20 -14.51
N VAL A 227 27.34 -8.23 -13.72
CA VAL A 227 26.18 -8.34 -12.83
C VAL A 227 26.27 -7.26 -11.75
N SER A 228 25.24 -6.44 -11.65
CA SER A 228 25.09 -5.40 -10.61
C SER A 228 24.18 -5.86 -9.47
N ALA A 229 23.14 -6.65 -9.78
CA ALA A 229 22.25 -7.25 -8.79
C ALA A 229 21.62 -8.54 -9.31
N VAL A 230 21.18 -9.41 -8.39
CA VAL A 230 20.44 -10.63 -8.70
C VAL A 230 19.13 -10.62 -7.93
N THR A 231 18.03 -10.86 -8.63
CA THR A 231 16.68 -10.94 -8.05
C THR A 231 16.15 -12.36 -8.24
N THR A 232 15.73 -13.01 -7.16
CA THR A 232 15.40 -14.44 -7.17
C THR A 232 14.03 -14.76 -6.59
N SER A 233 13.36 -13.77 -6.01
CA SER A 233 12.12 -13.96 -5.27
C SER A 233 10.91 -13.41 -6.03
N LEU A 234 10.71 -12.10 -6.01
CA LEU A 234 9.57 -11.44 -6.62
C LEU A 234 9.77 -11.20 -8.11
N THR A 235 11.00 -10.92 -8.52
CA THR A 235 11.43 -10.86 -9.92
C THR A 235 12.48 -11.92 -10.15
N LYS A 236 12.40 -12.66 -11.26
CA LYS A 236 13.37 -13.71 -11.56
C LYS A 236 14.31 -13.24 -12.65
N GLY A 237 15.54 -12.96 -12.27
CA GLY A 237 16.52 -12.46 -13.21
C GLY A 237 17.74 -11.84 -12.53
N PHE A 238 18.48 -11.08 -13.29
CA PHE A 238 19.62 -10.33 -12.81
C PHE A 238 19.79 -9.04 -13.63
N TYR A 239 20.49 -8.09 -13.07
CA TYR A 239 20.77 -6.81 -13.71
C TYR A 239 22.21 -6.81 -14.20
N LEU A 240 22.40 -6.40 -15.45
CA LEU A 240 23.72 -6.21 -16.06
C LEU A 240 24.00 -4.71 -16.16
N GLN A 241 25.25 -4.36 -15.97
CA GLN A 241 25.77 -3.04 -16.27
C GLN A 241 26.83 -3.17 -17.38
N ALA A 242 26.87 -2.21 -18.26
CA ALA A 242 27.81 -2.17 -19.37
C ALA A 242 29.26 -2.25 -18.88
N LEU A 243 30.13 -2.91 -19.67
CA LEU A 243 31.56 -3.01 -19.37
C LEU A 243 32.31 -1.75 -19.75
N GLU A 244 31.81 -1.01 -20.73
CA GLU A 244 32.36 0.23 -21.26
C GLU A 244 31.25 1.29 -21.34
N ASP A 245 31.55 2.51 -20.90
CA ASP A 245 30.69 3.69 -20.97
C ASP A 245 30.70 4.22 -22.42
N ASP A 246 29.53 4.52 -22.99
CA ASP A 246 29.41 5.16 -24.30
C ASP A 246 29.51 6.70 -24.24
N TYR A 247 29.60 7.25 -23.01
CA TYR A 247 29.66 8.70 -22.73
C TYR A 247 28.43 9.49 -23.24
N ASN A 248 27.32 8.79 -23.48
CA ASN A 248 26.05 9.41 -23.82
C ASN A 248 25.15 9.45 -22.56
N PRO A 249 24.98 10.62 -21.94
CA PRO A 249 24.18 10.70 -20.70
C PRO A 249 22.68 10.42 -20.89
N LYS A 250 22.23 10.19 -22.13
CA LYS A 250 20.82 9.90 -22.45
C LYS A 250 20.51 8.42 -22.56
N THR A 251 21.53 7.56 -22.63
CA THR A 251 21.37 6.11 -22.71
C THR A 251 21.65 5.48 -21.36
N SER A 252 20.86 4.48 -20.94
CA SER A 252 21.16 3.71 -19.75
C SER A 252 22.31 2.72 -19.98
N GLU A 253 23.18 2.62 -18.97
CA GLU A 253 24.24 1.62 -18.86
C GLU A 253 23.73 0.29 -18.23
N GLY A 254 22.47 0.20 -17.85
CA GLY A 254 21.84 -0.94 -17.17
C GLY A 254 20.89 -1.73 -18.06
N LEU A 255 20.72 -3.03 -17.78
CA LEU A 255 19.74 -3.86 -18.47
C LEU A 255 19.26 -4.98 -17.53
N PHE A 256 17.95 -5.11 -17.39
CA PHE A 256 17.38 -6.27 -16.70
C PHE A 256 17.38 -7.49 -17.63
N VAL A 257 17.90 -8.60 -17.15
CA VAL A 257 17.82 -9.91 -17.82
C VAL A 257 16.76 -10.75 -17.12
N HIS A 258 15.61 -10.89 -17.77
CA HIS A 258 14.52 -11.73 -17.27
C HIS A 258 14.82 -13.20 -17.59
N THR A 259 14.71 -14.04 -16.55
CA THR A 259 14.89 -15.50 -16.66
C THR A 259 13.65 -16.21 -16.12
N ASN A 260 13.33 -17.39 -16.65
CA ASN A 260 12.23 -18.19 -16.12
C ASN A 260 12.62 -18.94 -14.83
N GLN A 261 13.90 -19.00 -14.52
CA GLN A 261 14.48 -19.73 -13.39
C GLN A 261 15.28 -18.80 -12.49
N SER A 262 15.55 -19.25 -11.27
CA SER A 262 16.45 -18.53 -10.37
C SER A 262 17.89 -18.57 -10.90
N SER A 263 18.54 -17.42 -10.92
CA SER A 263 19.95 -17.23 -11.24
C SER A 263 20.80 -17.02 -9.98
N SER A 264 20.48 -17.73 -8.92
CA SER A 264 21.08 -17.61 -7.58
C SER A 264 22.56 -17.98 -7.49
N ASP A 265 23.12 -18.60 -8.53
CA ASP A 265 24.54 -18.90 -8.69
C ASP A 265 25.38 -17.70 -9.19
N LEU A 266 24.70 -16.64 -9.67
CA LEU A 266 25.33 -15.38 -10.03
C LEU A 266 25.42 -14.43 -8.83
N LYS A 267 26.42 -13.56 -8.85
CA LYS A 267 26.64 -12.53 -7.84
C LYS A 267 27.12 -11.21 -8.48
N PRO A 268 26.95 -10.08 -7.82
CA PRO A 268 27.54 -8.81 -8.27
C PRO A 268 29.04 -8.94 -8.53
N GLY A 269 29.50 -8.44 -9.68
CA GLY A 269 30.88 -8.55 -10.16
C GLY A 269 31.12 -9.70 -11.13
N ASP A 270 30.20 -10.63 -11.31
CA ASP A 270 30.32 -11.65 -12.33
C ASP A 270 30.19 -11.04 -13.74
N VAL A 271 31.10 -11.36 -14.62
CA VAL A 271 31.01 -10.98 -16.04
C VAL A 271 30.28 -12.09 -16.80
N VAL A 272 29.14 -11.77 -17.39
CA VAL A 272 28.23 -12.74 -17.98
C VAL A 272 28.01 -12.44 -19.45
N CYS A 273 28.00 -13.48 -20.27
CA CYS A 273 27.47 -13.47 -21.64
C CYS A 273 26.05 -14.03 -21.63
N VAL A 274 25.11 -13.32 -22.18
CA VAL A 274 23.69 -13.72 -22.26
C VAL A 274 23.24 -13.69 -23.70
N LYS A 275 22.39 -14.66 -24.08
CA LYS A 275 21.66 -14.67 -25.34
C LYS A 275 20.16 -14.58 -25.07
N GLY A 276 19.47 -13.62 -25.64
CA GLY A 276 18.04 -13.45 -25.44
C GLY A 276 17.39 -12.51 -26.45
N LYS A 277 16.10 -12.33 -26.31
CA LYS A 277 15.29 -11.40 -27.11
C LYS A 277 15.11 -10.09 -26.37
N VAL A 278 15.23 -8.97 -27.08
CA VAL A 278 14.86 -7.66 -26.53
C VAL A 278 13.34 -7.59 -26.43
N GLN A 279 12.84 -7.17 -25.30
CA GLN A 279 11.43 -7.10 -25.01
C GLN A 279 11.10 -5.85 -24.20
N GLU A 280 10.01 -5.16 -24.59
CA GLU A 280 9.33 -4.20 -23.73
C GLU A 280 8.26 -4.93 -22.91
N SER A 281 8.50 -5.03 -21.61
CA SER A 281 7.58 -5.67 -20.68
C SER A 281 6.94 -4.61 -19.78
N TYR A 282 5.74 -4.16 -20.14
CA TYR A 282 5.05 -3.08 -19.42
C TYR A 282 5.90 -1.79 -19.29
N ASN A 283 6.56 -1.40 -20.39
CA ASN A 283 7.49 -0.27 -20.51
C ASN A 283 8.81 -0.44 -19.71
N LEU A 284 9.22 -1.66 -19.42
CA LEU A 284 10.56 -1.98 -18.97
C LEU A 284 11.32 -2.62 -20.13
N THR A 285 12.39 -2.01 -20.57
CA THR A 285 13.31 -2.61 -21.54
C THR A 285 14.10 -3.73 -20.86
N GLN A 286 13.95 -4.94 -21.37
CA GLN A 286 14.61 -6.12 -20.81
C GLN A 286 15.15 -7.06 -21.89
N LEU A 287 16.11 -7.90 -21.49
CA LEU A 287 16.53 -9.05 -22.30
C LEU A 287 15.86 -10.31 -21.76
N LYS A 288 14.96 -10.92 -22.52
CA LYS A 288 14.33 -12.19 -22.17
C LYS A 288 15.25 -13.34 -22.55
N ALA A 289 15.94 -13.91 -21.56
CA ALA A 289 16.76 -15.09 -21.72
C ALA A 289 15.98 -16.35 -21.37
N GLU A 290 15.86 -17.28 -22.31
CA GLU A 290 15.20 -18.56 -22.13
C GLU A 290 16.23 -19.67 -21.82
N ASN A 291 15.82 -20.74 -21.17
CA ASN A 291 16.57 -21.98 -21.01
C ASN A 291 18.02 -21.82 -20.49
N ASN A 292 18.22 -20.91 -19.52
CA ASN A 292 19.55 -20.65 -18.97
C ASN A 292 20.60 -20.22 -20.03
N ASN A 293 20.19 -19.46 -21.04
CA ASN A 293 21.08 -18.94 -22.07
C ASN A 293 22.01 -17.83 -21.58
N TRP A 294 22.71 -18.09 -20.48
CA TRP A 294 23.78 -17.25 -19.97
C TRP A 294 24.93 -18.09 -19.45
N VAL A 295 26.12 -17.54 -19.49
CA VAL A 295 27.33 -18.20 -18.95
C VAL A 295 28.26 -17.15 -18.37
N LYS A 296 28.79 -17.44 -17.18
CA LYS A 296 29.83 -16.65 -16.54
C LYS A 296 31.13 -16.77 -17.32
N GLN A 297 31.72 -15.66 -17.71
CA GLN A 297 32.99 -15.60 -18.47
C GLN A 297 34.16 -15.08 -17.63
N GLY A 298 33.90 -14.49 -16.46
CA GLY A 298 34.93 -13.96 -15.59
C GLY A 298 34.35 -13.25 -14.37
N GLU A 299 35.20 -12.59 -13.62
CA GLU A 299 34.85 -11.77 -12.48
C GLU A 299 35.62 -10.43 -12.52
N GLN A 300 34.99 -9.37 -12.05
CA GLN A 300 35.64 -8.08 -11.79
C GLN A 300 35.08 -7.47 -10.50
N ALA A 301 35.53 -6.28 -10.15
CA ALA A 301 34.90 -5.53 -9.06
C ALA A 301 33.41 -5.30 -9.37
N ALA A 302 32.53 -5.50 -8.38
CA ALA A 302 31.12 -5.17 -8.52
C ALA A 302 30.97 -3.68 -8.89
N PRO A 303 30.00 -3.33 -9.76
CA PRO A 303 29.73 -1.93 -10.11
C PRO A 303 29.42 -1.12 -8.84
N ALA A 304 29.95 0.10 -8.78
CA ALA A 304 29.54 1.05 -7.75
C ALA A 304 28.19 1.69 -8.14
N ALA A 305 27.34 1.98 -7.16
CA ALA A 305 26.08 2.65 -7.41
C ALA A 305 26.30 4.07 -7.97
N THR A 306 25.67 4.36 -9.11
CA THR A 306 25.73 5.67 -9.79
C THR A 306 24.78 6.65 -9.11
N ALA A 307 25.22 7.87 -8.81
CA ALA A 307 24.34 8.91 -8.29
C ALA A 307 23.32 9.32 -9.36
N ILE A 308 22.04 9.36 -9.00
CA ILE A 308 21.00 9.92 -9.89
C ILE A 308 21.19 11.43 -9.94
N GLU A 309 21.29 11.98 -11.15
CA GLU A 309 21.43 13.42 -11.40
C GLU A 309 20.38 13.90 -12.41
N VAL A 310 19.65 14.96 -12.05
CA VAL A 310 18.66 15.60 -12.92
C VAL A 310 19.40 16.51 -13.90
N MET A 311 19.11 16.38 -15.19
CA MET A 311 19.66 17.26 -16.22
C MET A 311 18.69 18.42 -16.49
N ALA A 312 19.23 19.57 -16.92
CA ALA A 312 18.41 20.75 -17.18
C ALA A 312 17.43 20.56 -18.36
N GLU A 313 17.72 19.65 -19.25
CA GLU A 313 16.89 19.26 -20.40
C GLU A 313 15.85 18.20 -20.10
N ASP A 314 15.88 17.55 -18.93
CA ASP A 314 14.85 16.58 -18.53
C ASP A 314 13.51 17.30 -18.37
N ALA A 315 12.49 16.84 -19.07
CA ALA A 315 11.17 17.46 -19.03
C ALA A 315 10.46 17.22 -17.69
N ASN A 316 10.76 16.10 -17.04
CA ASN A 316 10.24 15.69 -15.72
C ASN A 316 11.20 14.67 -15.10
N PHE A 317 10.89 14.23 -13.89
CA PHE A 317 11.75 13.28 -13.17
C PHE A 317 11.68 11.85 -13.73
N ASP A 318 10.57 11.43 -14.34
CA ASP A 318 10.49 10.15 -15.05
C ASP A 318 11.54 10.07 -16.16
N GLN A 319 11.72 11.15 -16.92
CA GLN A 319 12.75 11.20 -17.94
C GLN A 319 14.17 11.16 -17.35
N THR A 320 14.37 11.71 -16.15
CA THR A 320 15.61 11.49 -15.42
C THR A 320 15.82 10.02 -15.11
N LEU A 321 14.79 9.33 -14.57
CA LEU A 321 14.89 7.93 -14.17
C LEU A 321 15.08 6.99 -15.35
N GLU A 322 14.47 7.27 -16.50
CA GLU A 322 14.64 6.51 -17.74
C GLU A 322 16.11 6.29 -18.09
N ARG A 323 16.92 7.33 -17.95
CA ARG A 323 18.37 7.28 -18.25
C ARG A 323 19.17 6.36 -17.33
N TYR A 324 18.55 5.87 -16.27
CA TYR A 324 19.13 4.94 -15.29
C TYR A 324 18.39 3.60 -15.24
N GLU A 325 17.43 3.34 -16.13
CA GLU A 325 16.68 2.09 -16.12
C GLU A 325 17.62 0.88 -16.17
N GLY A 326 17.40 -0.09 -15.27
CA GLY A 326 18.25 -1.27 -15.15
C GLY A 326 19.61 -1.06 -14.46
N MET A 327 20.00 0.18 -14.15
CA MET A 327 21.27 0.48 -13.48
C MET A 327 21.20 0.30 -11.96
N LEU A 328 22.34 0.02 -11.36
CA LEU A 328 22.56 0.17 -9.93
C LEU A 328 22.81 1.64 -9.61
N VAL A 329 21.90 2.26 -8.89
CA VAL A 329 21.90 3.71 -8.60
C VAL A 329 21.87 3.99 -7.11
N LYS A 330 22.11 5.27 -6.75
CA LYS A 330 21.97 5.75 -5.37
C LYS A 330 21.36 7.12 -5.28
N THR A 331 20.62 7.35 -4.19
CA THR A 331 20.10 8.66 -3.82
C THR A 331 21.17 9.52 -3.14
N THR A 332 21.13 10.83 -3.37
CA THR A 332 22.02 11.82 -2.74
C THR A 332 21.18 12.90 -2.06
N GLU A 333 21.79 13.66 -1.16
CA GLU A 333 21.12 14.82 -0.54
C GLU A 333 20.72 15.86 -1.60
N ALA A 334 21.55 16.07 -2.61
CA ALA A 334 21.30 17.02 -3.69
C ALA A 334 20.12 16.62 -4.59
N LEU A 335 19.82 15.33 -4.70
CA LEU A 335 18.65 14.80 -5.41
C LEU A 335 17.34 15.14 -4.71
N ASP A 336 17.38 15.38 -3.39
CA ASP A 336 16.24 15.76 -2.56
C ASP A 336 15.00 14.86 -2.72
N MET A 337 15.19 13.55 -2.51
CA MET A 337 14.09 12.57 -2.54
C MET A 337 13.33 12.57 -1.23
N ARG A 338 12.14 13.21 -1.22
CA ARG A 338 11.29 13.40 -0.04
C ARG A 338 10.37 12.20 0.17
N VAL A 339 10.34 11.66 1.37
CA VAL A 339 9.34 10.64 1.74
C VAL A 339 7.94 11.25 1.62
N THR A 340 7.10 10.66 0.80
CA THR A 340 5.70 11.06 0.63
C THR A 340 4.71 9.98 1.11
N ARG A 341 5.19 8.74 1.28
CA ARG A 341 4.52 7.66 2.01
C ARG A 341 5.55 6.80 2.73
N THR A 342 5.42 6.67 4.03
CA THR A 342 6.38 5.94 4.87
C THR A 342 6.23 4.42 4.75
N PHE A 343 5.02 3.93 4.53
CA PHE A 343 4.69 2.52 4.42
C PHE A 343 3.48 2.29 3.54
N GLY A 344 3.54 1.29 2.69
CA GLY A 344 2.44 0.75 1.91
C GLY A 344 2.61 -0.75 1.69
N TYR A 345 1.50 -1.46 1.50
CA TYR A 345 1.48 -2.88 1.23
C TYR A 345 0.74 -3.18 -0.07
N ASP A 346 1.44 -3.80 -1.02
CA ASP A 346 0.84 -4.32 -2.24
C ASP A 346 0.41 -5.78 -2.03
N TYR A 347 -0.88 -6.02 -1.93
CA TYR A 347 -1.46 -7.35 -1.73
C TYR A 347 -1.16 -8.32 -2.88
N ALA A 348 -1.11 -7.85 -4.11
CA ALA A 348 -0.90 -8.69 -5.28
C ALA A 348 0.51 -9.27 -5.30
N SER A 349 1.52 -8.43 -5.11
CA SER A 349 2.91 -8.81 -5.09
C SER A 349 3.42 -9.23 -3.70
N ARG A 350 2.68 -8.91 -2.64
CA ARG A 350 3.07 -9.05 -1.23
C ARG A 350 4.35 -8.29 -0.91
N ARG A 351 4.49 -7.09 -1.47
CA ARG A 351 5.61 -6.19 -1.22
C ARG A 351 5.21 -5.10 -0.24
N ASN A 352 6.07 -4.85 0.73
CA ASN A 352 6.04 -3.61 1.49
C ASN A 352 6.87 -2.58 0.75
N ASN A 353 6.42 -1.35 0.71
CA ASN A 353 7.10 -0.27 0.00
C ASN A 353 7.02 1.06 0.76
N MET A 354 7.90 1.96 0.36
CA MET A 354 7.89 3.39 0.67
C MET A 354 7.80 4.14 -0.65
N VAL A 355 7.22 5.33 -0.66
CA VAL A 355 7.23 6.20 -1.83
C VAL A 355 7.93 7.50 -1.49
N VAL A 356 8.80 7.93 -2.39
CA VAL A 356 9.49 9.21 -2.32
C VAL A 356 9.18 10.06 -3.54
N ALA A 357 9.27 11.38 -3.42
CA ALA A 357 9.06 12.31 -4.51
C ALA A 357 10.23 13.29 -4.61
N HIS A 358 10.64 13.63 -5.83
CA HIS A 358 11.75 14.53 -6.09
C HIS A 358 11.41 15.99 -5.70
N GLY A 359 12.26 16.60 -4.88
CA GLY A 359 12.29 18.05 -4.56
C GLY A 359 11.21 18.55 -3.61
N ARG A 360 10.14 17.82 -3.35
CA ARG A 360 9.08 18.16 -2.38
C ARG A 360 8.15 16.99 -2.14
N VAL A 361 7.44 17.03 -1.01
CA VAL A 361 6.29 16.14 -0.76
C VAL A 361 5.18 16.41 -1.79
N ASN A 362 4.52 15.37 -2.26
CA ASN A 362 3.37 15.52 -3.13
C ASN A 362 2.17 16.08 -2.35
N MET A 363 1.65 17.20 -2.81
CA MET A 363 0.44 17.82 -2.27
C MET A 363 -0.76 17.43 -3.12
N HIS A 364 -1.88 17.05 -2.50
CA HIS A 364 -3.12 16.78 -3.23
C HIS A 364 -3.52 17.97 -4.11
N PRO A 365 -3.85 17.77 -5.39
CA PRO A 365 -4.10 18.88 -6.33
C PRO A 365 -5.13 19.89 -5.83
N ASN A 366 -6.20 19.37 -5.22
CA ASN A 366 -7.30 20.19 -4.71
C ASN A 366 -7.01 20.86 -3.35
N GLN A 367 -5.78 20.75 -2.82
CA GLN A 367 -5.38 21.52 -1.65
C GLN A 367 -5.19 23.01 -2.00
N ASN A 368 -4.53 23.27 -3.14
CA ASN A 368 -4.13 24.61 -3.53
C ASN A 368 -4.84 25.14 -4.79
N PHE A 369 -5.47 24.26 -5.57
CA PHE A 369 -6.15 24.62 -6.82
C PHE A 369 -7.59 24.14 -6.83
N ALA A 370 -8.47 24.99 -7.37
CA ALA A 370 -9.89 24.61 -7.49
C ALA A 370 -10.05 23.28 -8.22
N ALA A 371 -10.83 22.38 -7.64
CA ALA A 371 -11.05 21.04 -8.19
C ALA A 371 -11.51 21.09 -9.65
N GLY A 372 -10.91 20.24 -10.50
CA GLY A 372 -11.16 20.17 -11.94
C GLY A 372 -10.50 21.28 -12.77
N SER A 373 -9.79 22.26 -12.17
CA SER A 373 -9.04 23.29 -12.91
C SER A 373 -7.83 22.68 -13.63
N GLU A 374 -7.34 23.39 -14.65
CA GLU A 374 -6.14 22.98 -15.38
C GLU A 374 -4.90 22.94 -14.45
N GLN A 375 -4.83 23.83 -13.46
CA GLN A 375 -3.75 23.83 -12.47
C GLN A 375 -3.81 22.57 -11.59
N ALA A 376 -5.00 22.14 -11.15
CA ALA A 376 -5.16 20.90 -10.39
C ALA A 376 -4.74 19.68 -11.21
N LYS A 377 -5.14 19.59 -12.48
CA LYS A 377 -4.75 18.52 -13.40
C LYS A 377 -3.24 18.49 -13.63
N GLN A 378 -2.62 19.66 -13.83
CA GLN A 378 -1.17 19.77 -13.98
C GLN A 378 -0.45 19.32 -12.71
N GLN A 379 -0.92 19.73 -11.54
CA GLN A 379 -0.37 19.29 -10.25
C GLN A 379 -0.45 17.77 -10.08
N SER A 380 -1.58 17.16 -10.47
CA SER A 380 -1.74 15.69 -10.45
C SER A 380 -0.74 14.99 -11.35
N THR A 381 -0.53 15.52 -12.56
CA THR A 381 0.48 15.02 -13.50
C THR A 381 1.89 15.16 -12.93
N ASP A 382 2.24 16.34 -12.39
CA ASP A 382 3.54 16.60 -11.79
C ASP A 382 3.81 15.69 -10.59
N ASN A 383 2.79 15.42 -9.75
CA ASN A 383 2.89 14.49 -8.63
C ASN A 383 3.20 13.06 -9.10
N ALA A 384 2.51 12.59 -10.13
CA ALA A 384 2.76 11.27 -10.71
C ALA A 384 4.20 11.16 -11.25
N GLN A 385 4.67 12.16 -11.99
CA GLN A 385 5.95 12.16 -12.70
C GLN A 385 7.17 12.47 -11.82
N ARG A 386 7.02 12.53 -10.50
CA ARG A 386 8.14 12.77 -9.56
C ARG A 386 8.30 11.68 -8.52
N ARG A 387 7.48 10.64 -8.58
CA ARG A 387 7.51 9.53 -7.63
C ARG A 387 8.60 8.53 -7.96
N LEU A 388 9.10 7.89 -6.91
CA LEU A 388 9.92 6.69 -6.99
C LEU A 388 9.49 5.75 -5.87
N PHE A 389 9.08 4.54 -6.21
CA PHE A 389 8.76 3.50 -5.23
C PHE A 389 10.04 2.82 -4.76
N ILE A 390 10.18 2.64 -3.47
CA ILE A 390 11.29 1.90 -2.87
C ILE A 390 10.74 0.55 -2.43
N GLU A 391 11.33 -0.53 -2.92
CA GLU A 391 10.90 -1.91 -2.66
C GLU A 391 12.09 -2.83 -2.39
N SER A 392 11.82 -4.08 -2.05
CA SER A 392 12.81 -5.14 -2.00
C SER A 392 12.42 -6.31 -2.90
N ASP A 393 13.39 -7.11 -3.34
CA ASP A 393 13.10 -8.35 -4.06
C ASP A 393 12.47 -9.42 -3.16
N VAL A 394 12.68 -9.35 -1.86
CA VAL A 394 12.22 -10.37 -0.90
C VAL A 394 10.79 -10.07 -0.47
N LYS A 395 9.93 -11.09 -0.47
CA LYS A 395 8.62 -11.00 0.19
C LYS A 395 8.80 -10.72 1.66
N ALA A 396 8.27 -9.59 2.11
CA ALA A 396 8.30 -9.23 3.51
C ALA A 396 7.07 -9.78 4.24
N ALA A 397 7.22 -10.04 5.53
CA ALA A 397 6.08 -10.20 6.42
C ALA A 397 5.33 -8.86 6.54
N ASN A 398 4.02 -8.91 6.83
CA ASN A 398 3.24 -7.71 7.09
C ASN A 398 3.95 -6.84 8.14
N GLY A 399 4.02 -5.55 7.89
CA GLY A 399 4.65 -4.59 8.78
C GLY A 399 6.19 -4.54 8.74
N THR A 400 6.86 -5.26 7.84
CA THR A 400 8.31 -5.19 7.70
C THR A 400 8.75 -4.55 6.39
N VAL A 401 9.86 -3.79 6.43
CA VAL A 401 10.54 -3.25 5.25
C VAL A 401 11.96 -3.80 5.26
N PRO A 402 12.28 -4.80 4.39
CA PRO A 402 13.56 -5.55 4.49
C PRO A 402 14.82 -4.72 4.28
N TYR A 403 14.72 -3.55 3.64
CA TYR A 403 15.84 -2.63 3.43
C TYR A 403 16.08 -1.66 4.60
N TYR A 404 15.22 -1.68 5.63
CA TYR A 404 15.40 -0.84 6.82
C TYR A 404 15.55 -1.73 8.05
N PRO A 405 16.72 -1.78 8.70
CA PRO A 405 16.95 -2.60 9.89
C PRO A 405 16.12 -2.05 11.04
N ASP A 406 15.79 -2.90 11.98
CA ASP A 406 15.04 -2.54 13.19
C ASP A 406 13.69 -1.83 12.89
N PHE A 407 13.15 -2.05 11.71
CA PHE A 407 11.86 -1.48 11.32
C PHE A 407 10.81 -1.70 12.40
N GLY A 408 10.13 -0.61 12.85
CA GLY A 408 9.20 -0.64 13.95
C GLY A 408 9.82 -0.82 15.33
N ARG A 409 11.15 -0.97 15.44
CA ARG A 409 11.88 -1.12 16.70
C ARG A 409 12.94 -0.05 16.89
N THR A 410 12.91 0.96 16.03
CA THR A 410 13.85 2.07 16.03
C THR A 410 13.46 3.08 17.11
N ASP A 411 13.89 2.78 18.31
CA ASP A 411 13.87 3.67 19.46
C ASP A 411 15.33 3.74 19.91
N VAL A 412 16.10 4.60 19.23
CA VAL A 412 17.57 4.64 19.34
C VAL A 412 18.02 5.07 20.72
N ASP A 413 17.30 6.03 21.31
CA ASP A 413 17.61 6.55 22.65
C ASP A 413 16.84 5.82 23.77
N GLN A 414 16.02 4.81 23.42
CA GLN A 414 15.26 3.97 24.34
C GLN A 414 14.31 4.75 25.27
N ASN A 415 13.74 5.84 24.76
CA ASN A 415 12.81 6.68 25.50
C ASN A 415 11.34 6.21 25.45
N GLY A 416 11.04 5.17 24.66
CA GLY A 416 9.69 4.63 24.46
C GLY A 416 8.85 5.44 23.48
N SER A 417 9.49 6.05 22.48
CA SER A 417 8.84 6.86 21.44
C SER A 417 9.19 6.38 20.03
N THR A 418 8.34 6.74 19.07
CA THR A 418 8.57 6.51 17.63
C THR A 418 9.31 7.66 16.95
N GLU A 419 9.79 8.64 17.69
CA GLU A 419 10.36 9.89 17.15
C GLU A 419 11.59 9.68 16.28
N ASP A 420 12.31 8.59 16.47
CA ASP A 420 13.48 8.24 15.66
C ASP A 420 13.14 7.67 14.29
N TYR A 421 11.91 7.19 14.09
CA TYR A 421 11.52 6.54 12.83
C TYR A 421 11.30 7.55 11.69
N ILE A 422 11.33 7.04 10.45
CA ILE A 422 11.06 7.85 9.25
C ILE A 422 9.65 8.42 9.25
N ARG A 423 9.50 9.62 8.69
CA ARG A 423 8.22 10.26 8.49
C ARG A 423 8.12 10.95 7.14
N ILE A 424 6.93 11.41 6.78
CA ILE A 424 6.71 12.23 5.58
C ILE A 424 7.59 13.50 5.66
N ASP A 425 8.11 13.92 4.52
CA ASP A 425 9.04 15.03 4.28
C ASP A 425 10.52 14.78 4.68
N ASP A 426 10.88 13.60 5.19
CA ASP A 426 12.29 13.26 5.35
C ASP A 426 12.94 13.05 3.97
N THR A 427 14.17 13.56 3.77
CA THR A 427 14.96 13.29 2.55
C THR A 427 15.80 12.03 2.76
N ILE A 428 15.74 11.09 1.80
CA ILE A 428 16.55 9.86 1.81
C ILE A 428 17.91 10.09 1.16
N VAL A 429 18.98 9.73 1.86
CA VAL A 429 20.36 9.84 1.37
C VAL A 429 21.08 8.49 1.47
N GLY A 430 21.76 8.10 0.39
CA GLY A 430 22.59 6.89 0.37
C GLY A 430 21.80 5.57 0.22
N LEU A 431 20.55 5.62 -0.20
CA LEU A 431 19.82 4.43 -0.62
C LEU A 431 20.39 3.95 -1.97
N GLU A 432 20.83 2.70 -2.03
CA GLU A 432 21.32 2.04 -3.23
C GLU A 432 20.34 0.97 -3.69
N GLY A 433 20.15 0.83 -5.00
CA GLY A 433 19.29 -0.19 -5.57
C GLY A 433 19.32 -0.21 -7.08
N VAL A 434 18.75 -1.26 -7.67
CA VAL A 434 18.57 -1.33 -9.12
C VAL A 434 17.23 -0.71 -9.52
N LEU A 435 17.27 0.11 -10.55
CA LEU A 435 16.09 0.80 -11.04
C LEU A 435 15.32 -0.09 -12.03
N SER A 436 14.04 -0.21 -11.80
CA SER A 436 13.11 -1.02 -12.61
C SER A 436 11.84 -0.22 -12.87
N TYR A 437 11.00 -0.68 -13.79
CA TYR A 437 9.70 -0.07 -14.09
C TYR A 437 8.60 -1.12 -14.07
N SER A 438 7.49 -0.85 -13.41
CA SER A 438 6.29 -1.69 -13.46
C SER A 438 5.05 -0.97 -12.92
N TYR A 439 3.87 -1.36 -13.38
CA TYR A 439 2.58 -0.80 -12.97
C TYR A 439 2.48 0.74 -13.12
N GLY A 440 3.21 1.29 -14.09
CA GLY A 440 3.14 2.72 -14.39
C GLY A 440 4.09 3.62 -13.59
N ASP A 441 4.97 3.05 -12.75
CA ASP A 441 5.90 3.80 -11.91
C ASP A 441 7.31 3.20 -11.93
N TYR A 442 8.33 4.05 -11.75
CA TYR A 442 9.69 3.61 -11.47
C TYR A 442 9.80 3.05 -10.05
N ARG A 443 10.60 2.00 -9.94
CA ARG A 443 10.81 1.25 -8.70
C ARG A 443 12.29 1.01 -8.46
N LEU A 444 12.78 1.41 -7.30
CA LEU A 444 14.12 1.10 -6.86
C LEU A 444 14.08 -0.13 -5.96
N ILE A 445 14.65 -1.23 -6.43
CA ILE A 445 14.80 -2.46 -5.65
C ILE A 445 16.07 -2.32 -4.83
N ALA A 446 15.90 -2.10 -3.53
CA ALA A 446 16.98 -1.79 -2.61
C ALA A 446 18.00 -2.94 -2.50
N THR A 447 19.28 -2.61 -2.57
CA THR A 447 20.41 -3.54 -2.43
C THR A 447 21.22 -3.30 -1.17
N ASN A 448 21.05 -2.16 -0.50
CA ASN A 448 21.65 -1.85 0.79
C ASN A 448 20.59 -1.70 1.88
N THR A 449 21.05 -1.57 3.12
CA THR A 449 20.23 -1.40 4.31
C THR A 449 20.40 0.03 4.85
N LEU A 450 19.29 0.68 5.19
CA LEU A 450 19.24 2.03 5.72
C LEU A 450 19.26 2.05 7.25
N THR A 451 19.67 3.19 7.81
CA THR A 451 19.59 3.52 9.23
C THR A 451 18.96 4.92 9.39
N ASN A 452 18.72 5.38 10.62
CA ASN A 452 18.25 6.74 10.90
C ASN A 452 19.15 7.83 10.30
N GLU A 453 20.46 7.56 10.16
CA GLU A 453 21.43 8.50 9.60
C GLU A 453 21.22 8.74 8.08
N ASN A 454 20.44 7.89 7.42
CA ASN A 454 20.11 8.04 6.01
C ASN A 454 18.97 9.03 5.75
N PHE A 455 18.38 9.61 6.79
CA PHE A 455 17.22 10.52 6.68
C PHE A 455 17.54 11.91 7.20
N VAL A 456 17.48 12.91 6.32
CA VAL A 456 17.53 14.33 6.70
C VAL A 456 16.13 14.78 7.11
N ARG A 457 15.97 15.25 8.34
CA ARG A 457 14.68 15.65 8.92
C ARG A 457 14.32 17.08 8.47
N ASN A 458 13.39 17.23 7.52
CA ASN A 458 12.96 18.54 7.02
C ASN A 458 11.83 19.14 7.84
N ASP A 459 10.95 18.31 8.39
CA ASP A 459 9.92 18.68 9.35
C ASP A 459 10.15 17.92 10.68
N PRO A 460 11.03 18.43 11.55
CA PRO A 460 11.39 17.73 12.77
C PRO A 460 10.23 17.67 13.75
N ARG A 461 10.07 16.52 14.39
CA ARG A 461 9.08 16.33 15.46
C ARG A 461 9.28 17.30 16.62
N THR A 462 8.19 17.76 17.19
CA THR A 462 8.20 18.72 18.32
C THR A 462 7.38 18.18 19.49
N GLU A 463 7.90 18.34 20.71
CA GLU A 463 7.22 18.00 21.96
C GLU A 463 5.94 18.81 22.23
N GLY A 464 5.76 19.91 21.53
CA GLY A 464 4.60 20.79 21.62
C GLY A 464 4.55 21.76 20.47
N ILE A 465 3.46 22.48 20.39
CA ILE A 465 3.18 23.36 19.25
C ILE A 465 4.02 24.63 19.34
N ASN A 466 4.75 24.91 18.26
CA ASN A 466 5.53 26.15 18.12
C ASN A 466 4.72 27.20 17.37
N MET A 467 4.02 28.09 18.10
CA MET A 467 3.22 29.16 17.54
C MET A 467 3.13 30.36 18.45
N GLU A 468 2.73 31.53 17.91
CA GLU A 468 2.48 32.74 18.70
C GLU A 468 1.24 32.51 19.59
N GLN A 469 1.32 32.89 20.86
CA GLN A 469 0.27 32.64 21.85
C GLN A 469 -0.71 33.82 21.94
N GLY A 470 -1.99 33.51 21.97
CA GLY A 470 -3.10 34.41 22.30
C GLY A 470 -3.56 34.26 23.76
N ASP A 471 -4.79 34.71 24.03
CA ASP A 471 -5.49 34.53 25.31
C ASP A 471 -6.61 33.48 25.24
N LEU A 472 -6.83 32.91 24.05
CA LEU A 472 -7.76 31.81 23.78
C LEU A 472 -7.18 30.89 22.71
N ARG A 473 -6.96 29.62 23.07
CA ARG A 473 -6.54 28.57 22.15
C ARG A 473 -7.71 27.62 21.85
N ILE A 474 -8.00 27.41 20.56
CA ILE A 474 -9.02 26.48 20.07
C ILE A 474 -8.32 25.44 19.18
N ALA A 475 -8.68 24.16 19.33
CA ALA A 475 -8.14 23.09 18.49
C ALA A 475 -9.26 22.22 17.92
N THR A 476 -8.94 21.56 16.81
CA THR A 476 -9.72 20.43 16.25
C THR A 476 -8.89 19.16 16.29
N PHE A 477 -9.50 18.02 16.58
CA PHE A 477 -8.80 16.75 16.62
C PHE A 477 -9.75 15.58 16.28
N ASN A 478 -9.56 14.96 15.12
CA ASN A 478 -10.15 13.66 14.82
C ASN A 478 -9.35 12.59 15.60
N VAL A 479 -10.03 11.75 16.38
CA VAL A 479 -9.41 10.78 17.32
C VAL A 479 -9.46 9.34 16.82
N LEU A 480 -9.73 9.12 15.55
CA LEU A 480 -9.70 7.81 14.87
C LEU A 480 -10.54 6.76 15.62
N ASN A 481 -11.87 6.91 15.59
CA ASN A 481 -12.81 5.95 16.17
C ASN A 481 -12.52 5.60 17.64
N TYR A 482 -12.61 6.60 18.53
CA TYR A 482 -12.45 6.39 19.97
C TYR A 482 -13.70 5.73 20.56
N PHE A 483 -13.66 4.42 20.74
CA PHE A 483 -14.73 3.57 21.26
C PHE A 483 -14.34 2.95 22.59
N ASN A 484 -15.19 3.07 23.60
CA ASN A 484 -15.01 2.43 24.90
C ASN A 484 -16.04 1.31 25.19
N SER A 485 -16.89 1.01 24.23
CA SER A 485 -17.87 -0.09 24.29
C SER A 485 -17.21 -1.46 24.08
N PRO A 486 -17.95 -2.56 24.29
CA PRO A 486 -17.43 -3.90 24.09
C PRO A 486 -16.89 -4.12 22.67
N PHE A 487 -15.71 -4.71 22.57
CA PHE A 487 -15.01 -4.96 21.30
C PHE A 487 -15.63 -6.14 20.54
N GLY A 488 -15.69 -6.01 19.21
CA GLY A 488 -16.18 -7.09 18.34
C GLY A 488 -17.69 -7.33 18.33
N GLY A 489 -18.48 -6.31 18.61
CA GLY A 489 -19.94 -6.38 18.59
C GLY A 489 -20.62 -5.02 18.52
N ASP A 490 -21.93 -4.97 18.70
CA ASP A 490 -22.71 -3.72 18.76
C ASP A 490 -22.16 -2.80 19.85
N ALA A 491 -21.73 -1.61 19.45
CA ALA A 491 -21.18 -0.60 20.35
C ALA A 491 -22.28 0.16 21.08
N ASN A 492 -23.29 0.59 20.31
CA ASN A 492 -24.41 1.39 20.77
C ASN A 492 -25.63 1.16 19.88
N GLN A 493 -26.72 1.88 20.13
CA GLN A 493 -27.98 1.75 19.38
C GLN A 493 -27.85 2.04 17.86
N HIS A 494 -26.72 2.56 17.40
CA HIS A 494 -26.50 2.98 16.02
C HIS A 494 -25.57 2.03 15.21
N GLY A 495 -24.95 1.04 15.85
CA GLY A 495 -24.14 0.02 15.14
C GLY A 495 -22.93 -0.50 15.90
N ASP A 496 -22.04 -1.12 15.15
CA ASP A 496 -20.89 -1.86 15.64
C ASP A 496 -19.74 -0.95 16.10
N ASN A 497 -18.92 -1.48 17.02
CA ASN A 497 -17.65 -0.87 17.40
C ASN A 497 -16.69 -0.83 16.20
N ARG A 498 -16.22 0.36 15.84
CA ARG A 498 -15.27 0.62 14.74
C ARG A 498 -13.85 0.94 15.24
N GLY A 499 -13.66 1.01 16.54
CA GLY A 499 -12.37 1.35 17.16
C GLY A 499 -11.49 0.14 17.39
N ALA A 500 -10.80 0.14 18.51
CA ALA A 500 -9.89 -0.92 18.92
C ALA A 500 -10.58 -2.30 18.94
N ASN A 501 -9.83 -3.34 18.55
CA ASN A 501 -10.31 -4.72 18.52
C ASN A 501 -10.16 -5.43 19.88
N SER A 502 -9.35 -4.87 20.78
CA SER A 502 -9.09 -5.42 22.11
C SER A 502 -8.96 -4.30 23.16
N TYR A 503 -8.98 -4.69 24.43
CA TYR A 503 -8.76 -3.75 25.52
C TYR A 503 -7.31 -3.21 25.53
N GLU A 504 -6.36 -4.03 25.15
CA GLU A 504 -4.94 -3.66 25.05
C GLU A 504 -4.73 -2.59 23.97
N GLU A 505 -5.32 -2.75 22.77
CA GLU A 505 -5.29 -1.72 21.73
C GLU A 505 -5.98 -0.43 22.19
N PHE A 506 -7.11 -0.53 22.88
CA PHE A 506 -7.83 0.62 23.43
C PHE A 506 -6.98 1.40 24.46
N GLU A 507 -6.25 0.71 25.35
CA GLU A 507 -5.36 1.36 26.32
C GLU A 507 -4.24 2.15 25.61
N VAL A 508 -3.68 1.62 24.53
CA VAL A 508 -2.70 2.31 23.68
C VAL A 508 -3.33 3.54 23.02
N GLN A 509 -4.50 3.38 22.37
CA GLN A 509 -5.22 4.48 21.74
C GLN A 509 -5.51 5.61 22.72
N GLN A 510 -6.10 5.27 23.86
CA GLN A 510 -6.44 6.23 24.92
C GLN A 510 -5.18 6.96 25.44
N ALA A 511 -4.09 6.23 25.67
CA ALA A 511 -2.85 6.82 26.18
C ALA A 511 -2.26 7.83 25.18
N LYS A 512 -2.23 7.50 23.89
CA LYS A 512 -1.75 8.37 22.82
C LYS A 512 -2.61 9.64 22.70
N ILE A 513 -3.94 9.50 22.62
CA ILE A 513 -4.89 10.63 22.52
C ILE A 513 -4.77 11.55 23.73
N VAL A 514 -4.73 10.98 24.96
CA VAL A 514 -4.58 11.76 26.18
C VAL A 514 -3.25 12.54 26.17
N ASN A 515 -2.16 11.90 25.73
CA ASN A 515 -0.84 12.55 25.63
C ASN A 515 -0.85 13.69 24.59
N ALA A 516 -1.52 13.50 23.44
CA ALA A 516 -1.68 14.53 22.42
C ALA A 516 -2.49 15.73 22.96
N ILE A 517 -3.66 15.49 23.56
CA ILE A 517 -4.53 16.55 24.09
C ILE A 517 -3.86 17.37 25.21
N LEU A 518 -3.10 16.73 26.09
CA LEU A 518 -2.35 17.43 27.14
C LEU A 518 -1.29 18.37 26.56
N ARG A 519 -0.63 17.99 25.46
CA ARG A 519 0.37 18.82 24.78
C ARG A 519 -0.25 19.90 23.89
N LEU A 520 -1.42 19.66 23.31
CA LEU A 520 -2.22 20.71 22.63
C LEU A 520 -2.48 21.89 23.56
N ASP A 521 -2.70 21.61 24.85
CA ASP A 521 -2.98 22.60 25.91
C ASP A 521 -4.05 23.65 25.51
N ALA A 522 -5.04 23.23 24.70
CA ALA A 522 -6.06 24.13 24.18
C ALA A 522 -7.20 24.36 25.20
N ASP A 523 -7.86 25.52 25.12
CA ASP A 523 -8.96 25.90 26.01
C ASP A 523 -10.31 25.35 25.57
N ILE A 524 -10.48 25.12 24.25
CA ILE A 524 -11.64 24.48 23.63
C ILE A 524 -11.12 23.53 22.55
N ILE A 525 -11.55 22.28 22.59
CA ILE A 525 -11.16 21.26 21.60
C ILE A 525 -12.43 20.63 21.02
N GLY A 526 -12.59 20.72 19.72
CA GLY A 526 -13.57 19.94 18.98
C GLY A 526 -13.00 18.57 18.63
N LEU A 527 -13.75 17.53 18.92
CA LEU A 527 -13.39 16.14 18.70
C LEU A 527 -14.29 15.52 17.64
N MET A 528 -13.74 14.71 16.76
CA MET A 528 -14.47 13.90 15.79
C MET A 528 -14.17 12.42 16.04
N GLU A 529 -15.05 11.54 15.61
CA GLU A 529 -14.96 10.08 15.76
C GLU A 529 -14.99 9.60 17.22
N ILE A 530 -15.68 10.30 18.08
CA ILE A 530 -16.05 9.80 19.41
C ILE A 530 -17.25 8.85 19.27
N GLU A 531 -17.26 7.74 19.99
CA GLU A 531 -18.41 6.86 20.06
C GLU A 531 -19.68 7.60 20.54
N ASN A 532 -20.79 7.39 19.82
CA ASN A 532 -22.08 8.03 20.11
C ASN A 532 -22.90 7.21 21.13
N ASN A 533 -22.30 6.95 22.31
CA ASN A 533 -22.87 6.11 23.38
C ASN A 533 -23.37 6.93 24.59
N GLY A 534 -23.70 8.21 24.36
CA GLY A 534 -24.31 9.08 25.37
C GLY A 534 -23.33 9.83 26.26
N PHE A 535 -23.91 10.45 27.30
CA PHE A 535 -23.19 11.32 28.25
C PHE A 535 -23.22 10.78 29.69
N GLY A 536 -23.73 9.58 29.90
CA GLY A 536 -23.76 8.87 31.18
C GLY A 536 -22.37 8.43 31.65
N ASP A 537 -22.33 7.67 32.73
CA ASP A 537 -21.04 7.24 33.35
C ASP A 537 -20.18 6.37 32.45
N SER A 538 -20.77 5.65 31.52
CA SER A 538 -20.08 4.82 30.50
C SER A 538 -19.82 5.54 29.18
N GLY A 539 -20.16 6.82 29.03
CA GLY A 539 -19.99 7.57 27.80
C GLY A 539 -18.51 7.76 27.44
N ALA A 540 -18.15 7.55 26.18
CA ALA A 540 -16.76 7.63 25.68
C ALA A 540 -16.13 9.01 25.94
N ILE A 541 -16.86 10.09 25.66
CA ILE A 541 -16.37 11.45 25.91
C ILE A 541 -16.14 11.71 27.41
N ARG A 542 -16.99 11.19 28.28
CA ARG A 542 -16.81 11.30 29.73
C ARG A 542 -15.55 10.56 30.17
N GLN A 543 -15.36 9.33 29.75
CA GLN A 543 -14.18 8.55 30.10
C GLN A 543 -12.90 9.26 29.64
N LEU A 544 -12.87 9.80 28.41
CA LEU A 544 -11.73 10.55 27.91
C LEU A 544 -11.40 11.76 28.81
N VAL A 545 -12.43 12.54 29.19
CA VAL A 545 -12.27 13.71 30.08
C VAL A 545 -11.81 13.29 31.48
N GLU A 546 -12.28 12.17 32.00
CA GLU A 546 -11.83 11.64 33.28
C GLU A 546 -10.36 11.23 33.24
N GLN A 547 -9.89 10.57 32.18
CA GLN A 547 -8.48 10.19 32.01
C GLN A 547 -7.59 11.43 31.89
N LEU A 548 -8.00 12.44 31.13
CA LEU A 548 -7.31 13.73 31.06
C LEU A 548 -7.19 14.38 32.44
N ASN A 549 -8.31 14.46 33.16
CA ASN A 549 -8.40 15.14 34.45
C ASN A 549 -7.65 14.45 35.58
N GLN A 550 -7.37 13.14 35.48
CA GLN A 550 -6.49 12.42 36.38
C GLN A 550 -5.04 12.90 36.27
N ARG A 551 -4.60 13.38 35.10
CA ARG A 551 -3.24 13.87 34.84
C ARG A 551 -3.09 15.37 35.03
N ILE A 552 -4.18 16.11 35.34
CA ILE A 552 -4.17 17.56 35.59
C ILE A 552 -4.29 17.84 37.07
N ASP A 553 -3.19 18.30 37.70
CA ASP A 553 -3.09 18.55 39.15
C ASP A 553 -4.08 19.64 39.60
N LYS A 554 -4.09 20.76 38.88
CA LYS A 554 -4.86 21.93 39.29
C LYS A 554 -6.30 21.81 38.84
N LYS A 555 -7.20 21.60 39.75
CA LYS A 555 -8.65 21.44 39.47
C LYS A 555 -9.25 22.52 38.57
N LYS A 556 -8.74 23.76 38.65
CA LYS A 556 -9.20 24.88 37.80
C LYS A 556 -8.79 24.73 36.33
N ASP A 557 -7.75 23.93 36.01
CA ASP A 557 -7.21 23.73 34.67
C ASP A 557 -7.82 22.50 33.98
N ARG A 558 -8.67 21.76 34.70
CA ARG A 558 -9.34 20.57 34.21
C ARG A 558 -10.35 20.88 33.11
N TYR A 559 -10.55 19.88 32.27
CA TYR A 559 -11.56 19.91 31.21
C TYR A 559 -12.94 19.53 31.74
N ASP A 560 -13.95 20.10 31.10
CA ASP A 560 -15.34 19.70 31.12
C ASP A 560 -15.77 19.37 29.70
N PHE A 561 -16.90 18.72 29.46
CA PHE A 561 -17.40 18.44 28.12
C PHE A 561 -18.80 19.02 27.93
N VAL A 562 -19.18 19.17 26.65
CA VAL A 562 -20.52 19.63 26.28
C VAL A 562 -21.42 18.42 26.13
N ALA A 563 -22.48 18.35 26.92
CA ALA A 563 -23.54 17.33 26.82
C ALA A 563 -24.81 17.93 26.23
N VAL A 564 -25.63 17.11 25.61
CA VAL A 564 -26.89 17.47 24.95
C VAL A 564 -28.01 16.60 25.48
N ASP A 565 -29.12 17.17 25.92
CA ASP A 565 -30.37 16.47 26.16
C ASP A 565 -31.09 16.32 24.82
N SER A 566 -30.93 15.19 24.18
CA SER A 566 -31.47 14.95 22.83
C SER A 566 -32.87 14.37 22.83
N ASN A 567 -33.28 13.73 23.95
CA ASN A 567 -34.58 13.12 24.11
C ASN A 567 -35.61 14.08 24.81
N GLY A 568 -35.17 15.22 25.36
CA GLY A 568 -36.00 16.26 25.96
C GLY A 568 -36.49 15.94 27.38
N ASP A 569 -35.89 14.98 28.06
CA ASP A 569 -36.27 14.58 29.42
C ASP A 569 -35.63 15.44 30.51
N LYS A 570 -34.75 16.38 30.15
CA LYS A 570 -33.98 17.28 31.00
C LYS A 570 -32.87 16.65 31.81
N VAL A 571 -32.47 15.47 31.46
CA VAL A 571 -31.26 14.77 31.94
C VAL A 571 -30.29 14.58 30.77
N THR A 572 -29.02 14.61 31.02
CA THR A 572 -28.03 14.28 30.02
C THR A 572 -27.35 12.99 30.47
N ASP A 573 -27.67 11.87 29.84
CA ASP A 573 -27.28 10.54 30.27
C ASP A 573 -26.94 9.61 29.09
N GLU A 574 -26.93 8.31 29.33
CA GLU A 574 -26.62 7.26 28.34
C GLU A 574 -27.69 7.11 27.24
N ASN A 575 -28.90 7.71 27.43
CA ASN A 575 -29.98 7.64 26.45
C ASN A 575 -29.92 8.76 25.42
N ASP A 576 -28.98 9.70 25.56
CA ASP A 576 -28.79 10.82 24.66
C ASP A 576 -27.81 10.48 23.53
N SER A 577 -27.97 11.12 22.37
CA SER A 577 -27.08 10.97 21.24
C SER A 577 -27.04 12.24 20.38
N ILE A 578 -26.02 12.40 19.57
CA ILE A 578 -25.94 13.46 18.56
C ILE A 578 -26.02 12.82 17.18
N GLY A 579 -27.21 12.90 16.56
CA GLY A 579 -27.47 12.23 15.28
C GLY A 579 -27.63 10.73 15.42
N THR A 580 -27.50 10.00 14.30
CA THR A 580 -27.82 8.58 14.16
C THR A 580 -26.66 7.73 13.67
N ASP A 581 -25.45 8.27 13.58
CA ASP A 581 -24.23 7.50 13.29
C ASP A 581 -23.65 6.94 14.61
N VAL A 582 -22.97 5.84 14.51
CA VAL A 582 -22.28 5.16 15.62
C VAL A 582 -21.17 6.02 16.23
N ILE A 583 -20.61 6.96 15.44
CA ILE A 583 -19.67 7.99 15.88
C ILE A 583 -20.28 9.39 15.82
N THR A 584 -19.77 10.28 16.64
CA THR A 584 -20.27 11.65 16.73
C THR A 584 -19.15 12.68 16.90
N THR A 585 -19.55 13.96 16.89
CA THR A 585 -18.70 15.07 17.28
C THR A 585 -18.82 15.35 18.79
N GLY A 586 -17.72 15.78 19.40
CA GLY A 586 -17.69 16.14 20.83
C GLY A 586 -16.95 17.47 21.06
N VAL A 587 -17.14 18.07 22.23
CA VAL A 587 -16.40 19.27 22.67
C VAL A 587 -15.95 19.10 24.09
N ILE A 588 -14.66 19.31 24.33
CA ILE A 588 -14.11 19.49 25.67
C ILE A 588 -13.58 20.92 25.83
N TYR A 589 -13.71 21.48 27.04
CA TYR A 589 -13.33 22.86 27.26
C TYR A 589 -12.90 23.12 28.71
N ARG A 590 -12.09 24.16 28.90
CA ARG A 590 -11.66 24.63 30.23
C ARG A 590 -12.59 25.70 30.75
N ALA A 591 -13.36 25.37 31.76
CA ALA A 591 -14.28 26.29 32.39
C ALA A 591 -13.60 27.53 33.00
N LYS A 592 -12.29 27.53 33.21
CA LYS A 592 -11.53 28.69 33.64
C LYS A 592 -11.50 29.83 32.61
N VAL A 593 -11.54 29.51 31.32
CA VAL A 593 -11.40 30.42 30.17
C VAL A 593 -12.75 30.64 29.51
N ALA A 594 -13.49 29.59 29.22
CA ALA A 594 -14.72 29.59 28.47
C ALA A 594 -15.91 29.20 29.37
N LYS A 595 -16.98 30.01 29.36
CA LYS A 595 -18.24 29.69 30.05
C LYS A 595 -19.32 29.32 29.05
N LEU A 596 -19.74 28.08 29.04
CA LEU A 596 -20.82 27.56 28.21
C LEU A 596 -22.12 28.36 28.45
N LYS A 597 -22.81 28.80 27.41
CA LYS A 597 -24.01 29.61 27.41
C LYS A 597 -25.20 28.95 26.76
N GLU A 598 -24.96 28.33 25.63
CA GLU A 598 -26.00 27.74 24.79
C GLU A 598 -25.36 26.57 24.05
N VAL A 599 -26.09 25.51 23.80
CA VAL A 599 -25.69 24.39 22.95
C VAL A 599 -26.76 24.23 21.88
N ARG A 600 -26.32 24.12 20.63
CA ARG A 600 -27.19 23.77 19.51
C ARG A 600 -26.65 22.52 18.83
N VAL A 601 -27.53 21.62 18.47
CA VAL A 601 -27.27 20.58 17.48
C VAL A 601 -27.80 21.11 16.16
N ILE A 602 -26.96 21.21 15.16
CA ILE A 602 -27.35 21.58 13.80
C ILE A 602 -27.61 20.26 13.07
N GLU A 603 -28.88 20.04 12.74
CA GLU A 603 -29.27 18.92 11.90
C GLU A 603 -28.67 19.06 10.51
N MET A 604 -28.02 18.01 10.06
CA MET A 604 -27.34 17.97 8.78
C MET A 604 -28.17 17.18 7.75
N PRO A 605 -27.94 17.37 6.45
CA PRO A 605 -28.75 16.76 5.40
C PRO A 605 -28.73 15.24 5.41
N SER A 606 -29.84 14.61 5.10
CA SER A 606 -29.94 13.26 4.58
C SER A 606 -30.30 13.29 3.09
N GLN A 607 -29.78 12.36 2.30
CA GLN A 607 -30.19 12.18 0.90
C GLN A 607 -31.19 11.02 0.81
N GLN A 608 -32.26 11.20 0.01
CA GLN A 608 -33.29 10.19 -0.22
C GLN A 608 -33.64 10.18 -1.72
N ALA A 609 -32.66 9.82 -2.53
CA ALA A 609 -32.77 9.68 -3.96
C ALA A 609 -33.25 8.27 -4.36
N PRO A 610 -33.76 8.06 -5.58
CA PRO A 610 -34.03 6.71 -6.11
C PRO A 610 -32.75 5.86 -6.14
N ALA A 611 -32.88 4.54 -5.90
CA ALA A 611 -31.73 3.65 -6.02
C ALA A 611 -31.15 3.64 -7.44
N VAL A 612 -29.82 3.55 -7.54
CA VAL A 612 -29.10 3.37 -8.80
C VAL A 612 -28.83 1.87 -9.00
N LEU A 613 -29.19 1.38 -10.19
CA LEU A 613 -29.04 -0.03 -10.55
C LEU A 613 -27.95 -0.19 -11.63
N ASP A 614 -27.26 -1.33 -11.61
CA ASP A 614 -26.41 -1.75 -12.72
C ASP A 614 -27.22 -2.34 -13.89
N ASP A 615 -26.55 -2.74 -14.96
CA ASP A 615 -27.18 -3.32 -16.17
C ASP A 615 -27.93 -4.64 -15.90
N ASP A 616 -27.60 -5.33 -14.82
CA ASP A 616 -28.24 -6.58 -14.38
C ASP A 616 -29.39 -6.31 -13.40
N GLY A 617 -29.69 -5.05 -13.08
CA GLY A 617 -30.76 -4.63 -12.18
C GLY A 617 -30.40 -4.78 -10.69
N LYS A 618 -29.13 -4.95 -10.34
CA LYS A 618 -28.64 -4.97 -8.97
C LYS A 618 -28.41 -3.56 -8.46
N VAL A 619 -28.78 -3.31 -7.21
CA VAL A 619 -28.55 -2.02 -6.55
C VAL A 619 -27.03 -1.82 -6.35
N ILE A 620 -26.49 -0.75 -6.91
CA ILE A 620 -25.10 -0.30 -6.71
C ILE A 620 -25.02 0.90 -5.78
N GLU A 621 -26.11 1.66 -5.62
CA GLU A 621 -26.29 2.76 -4.64
C GLU A 621 -27.79 2.85 -4.30
N ASP A 622 -28.14 2.85 -3.01
CA ASP A 622 -29.55 2.79 -2.57
C ASP A 622 -30.25 4.16 -2.46
N GLY A 623 -29.51 5.23 -2.74
CA GLY A 623 -29.99 6.61 -2.68
C GLY A 623 -30.14 7.18 -1.27
N LYS A 624 -29.71 6.45 -0.24
CA LYS A 624 -29.86 6.84 1.16
C LYS A 624 -28.52 7.18 1.79
N ASN A 625 -28.26 8.46 1.94
CA ASN A 625 -27.02 8.93 2.54
C ASN A 625 -27.31 9.86 3.73
N TYR A 626 -26.42 9.86 4.71
CA TYR A 626 -26.57 10.64 5.93
C TYR A 626 -25.29 11.43 6.22
N GLN A 627 -25.47 12.68 6.67
CA GLN A 627 -24.41 13.49 7.28
C GLN A 627 -24.52 13.36 8.80
N ARG A 628 -23.38 13.47 9.49
CA ARG A 628 -23.35 13.59 10.95
C ARG A 628 -23.80 14.97 11.38
N ASN A 629 -24.61 15.05 12.44
CA ASN A 629 -25.05 16.34 12.98
C ASN A 629 -23.87 17.12 13.56
N SER A 630 -23.88 18.44 13.39
CA SER A 630 -22.86 19.33 13.94
C SER A 630 -23.24 19.79 15.35
N LEU A 631 -22.26 19.81 16.26
CA LEU A 631 -22.40 20.34 17.61
C LEU A 631 -21.89 21.79 17.66
N ALA A 632 -22.72 22.74 18.05
CA ALA A 632 -22.43 24.18 18.03
C ALA A 632 -22.65 24.87 19.40
N PRO A 633 -21.76 24.63 20.40
CA PRO A 633 -21.79 25.35 21.66
C PRO A 633 -21.37 26.82 21.49
N THR A 634 -22.05 27.72 22.24
CA THR A 634 -21.68 29.12 22.36
C THR A 634 -21.07 29.36 23.73
N PHE A 635 -19.85 29.88 23.73
CA PHE A 635 -19.14 30.24 24.94
C PHE A 635 -19.07 31.77 25.15
N LYS A 636 -19.13 32.18 26.39
CA LYS A 636 -18.66 33.51 26.82
C LYS A 636 -17.23 33.42 27.29
N ILE A 637 -16.33 34.17 26.66
CA ILE A 637 -14.93 34.21 27.06
C ILE A 637 -14.82 35.07 28.36
N LYS A 638 -14.24 34.45 29.40
CA LYS A 638 -14.09 35.07 30.71
C LYS A 638 -13.15 36.28 30.65
N GLY A 639 -13.44 37.30 31.39
CA GLY A 639 -12.70 38.56 31.35
C GLY A 639 -13.11 39.51 30.22
N THR A 640 -13.96 39.07 29.31
CA THR A 640 -14.46 39.84 28.16
C THR A 640 -15.99 39.87 28.12
N ASN A 641 -16.55 40.64 27.18
CA ASN A 641 -17.98 40.58 26.82
C ASN A 641 -18.23 39.75 25.56
N GLU A 642 -17.17 39.20 24.97
CA GLU A 642 -17.25 38.48 23.69
C GLU A 642 -17.86 37.09 23.86
N LYS A 643 -18.64 36.69 22.87
CA LYS A 643 -19.16 35.34 22.71
C LYS A 643 -18.62 34.74 21.43
N ILE A 644 -18.27 33.49 21.51
CA ILE A 644 -17.82 32.68 20.37
C ILE A 644 -18.64 31.41 20.27
N THR A 645 -19.17 31.14 19.11
CA THR A 645 -19.80 29.85 18.78
C THR A 645 -18.78 29.02 18.02
N VAL A 646 -18.53 27.82 18.51
CA VAL A 646 -17.64 26.84 17.85
C VAL A 646 -18.52 25.74 17.31
N ALA A 647 -18.55 25.57 15.98
CA ALA A 647 -19.31 24.52 15.30
C ALA A 647 -18.37 23.40 14.90
N ILE A 648 -18.55 22.23 15.49
CA ILE A 648 -17.74 21.04 15.27
C ILE A 648 -18.43 20.18 14.22
N ASN A 649 -17.69 19.77 13.21
CA ASN A 649 -18.20 19.08 12.04
C ASN A 649 -17.37 17.84 11.72
N HIS A 650 -18.06 16.83 11.21
CA HIS A 650 -17.44 15.69 10.56
C HIS A 650 -18.28 15.32 9.34
N PHE A 651 -17.89 15.83 8.16
CA PHE A 651 -18.66 15.62 6.94
C PHE A 651 -18.55 14.19 6.42
N LYS A 652 -19.40 13.83 5.47
CA LYS A 652 -19.41 12.51 4.84
C LYS A 652 -18.05 12.21 4.23
N SER A 653 -17.49 11.04 4.58
CA SER A 653 -16.18 10.60 4.07
C SER A 653 -16.19 10.32 2.56
N LYS A 654 -15.00 10.34 1.95
CA LYS A 654 -14.77 10.08 0.52
C LYS A 654 -14.82 8.60 0.15
N GLY A 655 -14.87 7.68 1.11
CA GLY A 655 -14.69 6.24 0.89
C GLY A 655 -15.91 5.48 0.36
N SER A 656 -17.13 6.01 0.48
CA SER A 656 -18.37 5.38 -0.02
C SER A 656 -19.08 6.30 -1.01
N LYS A 657 -19.69 5.71 -2.05
CA LYS A 657 -20.43 6.47 -3.07
C LYS A 657 -21.73 7.04 -2.52
N CYS A 658 -22.08 8.23 -2.99
CA CYS A 658 -23.41 8.79 -2.92
C CYS A 658 -24.10 8.69 -4.29
N TRP A 659 -25.35 9.17 -4.38
CA TRP A 659 -26.15 9.02 -5.58
C TRP A 659 -25.47 9.62 -6.82
N GLU A 660 -24.91 10.82 -6.73
CA GLU A 660 -24.29 11.55 -7.83
C GLU A 660 -23.04 10.82 -8.37
N ASP A 661 -22.31 10.13 -7.52
CA ASP A 661 -21.13 9.38 -7.95
C ASP A 661 -21.50 8.15 -8.81
N ALA A 662 -22.55 7.43 -8.39
CA ALA A 662 -22.96 6.17 -9.01
C ALA A 662 -23.88 6.34 -10.22
N ALA A 663 -24.73 7.37 -10.21
CA ALA A 663 -25.74 7.56 -11.23
C ALA A 663 -25.11 7.88 -12.60
N PRO A 664 -25.71 7.39 -13.69
CA PRO A 664 -25.29 7.72 -15.06
C PRO A 664 -25.27 9.22 -15.35
N VAL A 665 -24.38 9.64 -16.25
CA VAL A 665 -24.22 11.07 -16.63
C VAL A 665 -25.53 11.64 -17.22
N GLU A 666 -26.27 10.86 -18.00
CA GLU A 666 -27.56 11.26 -18.58
C GLU A 666 -28.66 11.46 -17.54
N GLN A 667 -28.49 10.95 -16.32
CA GLN A 667 -29.38 11.20 -15.18
C GLN A 667 -28.87 12.32 -14.27
N GLY A 668 -27.75 12.92 -14.63
CA GLY A 668 -27.10 14.00 -13.85
C GLY A 668 -26.12 13.54 -12.78
N GLY A 669 -25.66 12.27 -12.88
CA GLY A 669 -24.57 11.74 -12.07
C GLY A 669 -23.21 11.82 -12.76
N GLN A 670 -22.19 11.19 -12.18
CA GLN A 670 -20.81 11.16 -12.67
C GLN A 670 -20.47 9.85 -13.39
N GLY A 671 -21.36 8.84 -13.37
CA GLY A 671 -21.13 7.54 -14.02
C GLY A 671 -19.97 6.74 -13.39
N GLY A 672 -19.67 6.97 -12.12
CA GLY A 672 -18.58 6.29 -11.41
C GLY A 672 -17.19 6.85 -11.67
N VAL A 673 -17.07 8.02 -12.33
CA VAL A 673 -15.77 8.66 -12.65
C VAL A 673 -15.58 9.91 -11.81
N ASP A 674 -14.53 9.94 -11.00
CA ASP A 674 -14.08 11.11 -10.23
C ASP A 674 -13.11 11.95 -11.08
N ALA A 675 -13.65 12.78 -11.96
CA ALA A 675 -12.86 13.51 -12.96
C ALA A 675 -12.07 14.70 -12.37
N ASP A 676 -12.48 15.22 -11.24
CA ASP A 676 -11.88 16.39 -10.59
C ASP A 676 -11.23 16.08 -9.24
N GLN A 677 -11.13 14.79 -8.91
CA GLN A 677 -10.41 14.25 -7.74
C GLN A 677 -10.93 14.77 -6.39
N GLN A 678 -12.23 15.06 -6.29
CA GLN A 678 -12.85 15.44 -5.02
C GLN A 678 -13.25 14.23 -4.16
N GLY A 679 -13.17 13.02 -4.70
CA GLY A 679 -13.63 11.78 -4.07
C GLY A 679 -15.16 11.70 -3.99
N SER A 680 -15.64 10.55 -3.57
CA SER A 680 -17.10 10.31 -3.49
C SER A 680 -17.83 11.30 -2.60
N CYS A 681 -19.13 11.52 -2.87
CA CYS A 681 -20.06 12.33 -2.08
C CYS A 681 -19.78 13.85 -2.07
N GLU A 682 -19.07 14.40 -3.06
CA GLU A 682 -18.76 15.84 -3.08
C GLU A 682 -20.01 16.72 -3.05
N ASN A 683 -20.99 16.44 -3.92
CA ASN A 683 -22.25 17.22 -3.99
C ASN A 683 -23.04 17.13 -2.67
N PHE A 684 -22.94 15.99 -1.98
CA PHE A 684 -23.60 15.81 -0.69
C PHE A 684 -22.86 16.55 0.43
N ARG A 685 -21.52 16.65 0.39
CA ARG A 685 -20.77 17.55 1.28
C ARG A 685 -21.04 19.03 0.97
N VAL A 686 -21.28 19.40 -0.28
CA VAL A 686 -21.76 20.76 -0.64
C VAL A 686 -23.11 21.05 0.02
N ALA A 687 -24.06 20.11 -0.02
CA ALA A 687 -25.36 20.27 0.66
C ALA A 687 -25.19 20.48 2.18
N ALA A 688 -24.23 19.77 2.79
CA ALA A 688 -23.86 19.93 4.20
C ALA A 688 -23.24 21.31 4.48
N ALA A 689 -22.33 21.79 3.63
CA ALA A 689 -21.72 23.11 3.74
C ALA A 689 -22.77 24.23 3.69
N VAL A 690 -23.77 24.10 2.81
CA VAL A 690 -24.90 25.05 2.74
C VAL A 690 -25.75 25.01 4.02
N ALA A 691 -26.13 23.81 4.50
CA ALA A 691 -26.90 23.65 5.72
C ALA A 691 -26.19 24.27 6.93
N LEU A 692 -24.90 24.02 7.08
CA LEU A 692 -24.07 24.58 8.15
C LEU A 692 -23.98 26.10 8.05
N GLY A 693 -23.68 26.63 6.86
CA GLY A 693 -23.58 28.07 6.63
C GLY A 693 -24.87 28.81 6.94
N ASP A 694 -26.02 28.26 6.51
CA ASP A 694 -27.33 28.85 6.78
C ASP A 694 -27.69 28.82 8.28
N ALA A 695 -27.48 27.69 8.95
CA ALA A 695 -27.72 27.56 10.39
C ALA A 695 -26.88 28.54 11.21
N LEU A 696 -25.67 28.85 10.79
CA LEU A 696 -24.78 29.77 11.49
C LEU A 696 -25.06 31.23 11.20
N LYS A 697 -25.75 31.60 10.10
CA LYS A 697 -26.14 33.00 9.80
C LYS A 697 -26.94 33.62 10.93
N ASP A 698 -27.86 32.85 11.53
CA ASP A 698 -28.79 33.34 12.58
C ASP A 698 -28.13 33.45 13.96
N ILE A 699 -26.93 32.93 14.14
CA ILE A 699 -26.21 33.01 15.41
C ILE A 699 -25.41 34.30 15.49
N LYS A 700 -25.65 35.07 16.56
CA LYS A 700 -24.96 36.36 16.81
C LYS A 700 -23.58 36.13 17.46
N GLY A 701 -22.62 36.97 17.13
CA GLY A 701 -21.28 36.94 17.69
C GLY A 701 -20.26 36.31 16.75
N HIS A 702 -19.10 36.00 17.32
CA HIS A 702 -17.99 35.36 16.62
C HIS A 702 -18.28 33.88 16.39
N LYS A 703 -17.76 33.36 15.29
CA LYS A 703 -17.96 31.93 14.92
C LYS A 703 -16.64 31.29 14.46
N VAL A 704 -16.44 30.06 14.84
CA VAL A 704 -15.43 29.17 14.31
C VAL A 704 -16.13 27.91 13.83
N ILE A 705 -15.95 27.53 12.57
CA ILE A 705 -16.26 26.23 12.03
C ILE A 705 -14.97 25.41 12.12
N LEU A 706 -15.03 24.24 12.71
CA LEU A 706 -13.87 23.36 12.78
C LEU A 706 -14.26 21.89 12.62
N GLY A 707 -13.27 21.08 12.33
CA GLY A 707 -13.40 19.64 12.23
C GLY A 707 -12.90 19.06 10.91
N ASP A 708 -13.08 17.77 10.77
CA ASP A 708 -12.83 17.03 9.55
C ASP A 708 -14.00 17.28 8.57
N LEU A 709 -13.76 18.15 7.59
CA LEU A 709 -14.73 18.47 6.54
C LEU A 709 -14.65 17.52 5.36
N ASN A 710 -13.78 16.51 5.42
CA ASN A 710 -13.52 15.55 4.35
C ASN A 710 -13.35 16.21 2.97
N SER A 711 -12.78 17.42 2.95
CA SER A 711 -12.61 18.24 1.76
C SER A 711 -11.29 18.98 1.83
N TYR A 712 -10.46 18.86 0.81
CA TYR A 712 -9.23 19.63 0.69
C TYR A 712 -9.50 21.12 0.48
N GLY A 713 -8.50 21.95 0.73
CA GLY A 713 -8.64 23.39 0.85
C GLY A 713 -9.38 24.12 -0.27
N MET A 714 -9.38 23.59 -1.50
CA MET A 714 -10.00 24.18 -2.69
C MET A 714 -11.08 23.28 -3.32
N GLU A 715 -11.58 22.31 -2.57
CA GLU A 715 -12.73 21.52 -2.98
C GLU A 715 -14.04 22.31 -2.78
N ASP A 716 -15.08 21.92 -3.48
CA ASP A 716 -16.35 22.62 -3.57
C ASP A 716 -16.99 22.94 -2.20
N PRO A 717 -17.05 22.02 -1.22
CA PRO A 717 -17.59 22.33 0.10
C PRO A 717 -16.81 23.44 0.82
N MET A 718 -15.47 23.45 0.66
CA MET A 718 -14.63 24.49 1.24
C MET A 718 -14.81 25.84 0.57
N LEU A 719 -14.90 25.86 -0.75
CA LEU A 719 -15.19 27.07 -1.51
C LEU A 719 -16.54 27.68 -1.08
N VAL A 720 -17.58 26.85 -0.91
CA VAL A 720 -18.91 27.29 -0.45
C VAL A 720 -18.84 27.89 0.96
N LEU A 721 -18.12 27.29 1.89
CA LEU A 721 -17.96 27.85 3.24
C LEU A 721 -17.12 29.14 3.23
N THR A 722 -16.23 29.30 2.28
CA THR A 722 -15.35 30.48 2.18
C THR A 722 -15.90 31.52 1.18
N ASP A 723 -15.19 31.86 0.15
CA ASP A 723 -15.45 33.03 -0.70
C ASP A 723 -15.83 32.66 -2.15
N TYR A 724 -16.62 31.60 -2.31
CA TYR A 724 -17.06 31.14 -3.61
C TYR A 724 -17.89 32.16 -4.36
N SER A 725 -17.57 32.37 -5.63
CA SER A 725 -18.48 32.82 -6.67
C SER A 725 -18.08 32.19 -8.00
N GLU A 726 -19.06 31.94 -8.88
CA GLU A 726 -18.78 31.35 -10.20
C GLU A 726 -17.84 32.25 -11.02
N GLU A 727 -17.97 33.58 -10.91
CA GLU A 727 -17.08 34.55 -11.58
C GLU A 727 -15.62 34.39 -11.15
N LYS A 728 -15.38 34.19 -9.85
CA LYS A 728 -14.02 34.04 -9.29
C LYS A 728 -13.35 32.75 -9.69
N TYR A 729 -14.07 31.64 -9.63
CA TYR A 729 -13.49 30.30 -9.78
C TYR A 729 -13.71 29.67 -11.15
N GLY A 730 -14.57 30.27 -12.00
CA GLY A 730 -14.81 29.80 -13.37
C GLY A 730 -15.48 28.43 -13.43
N LYS A 731 -16.06 27.94 -12.32
CA LYS A 731 -16.75 26.64 -12.23
C LYS A 731 -18.09 26.81 -11.52
N GLN A 732 -19.05 25.97 -11.87
CA GLN A 732 -20.35 25.89 -11.21
C GLN A 732 -20.30 24.80 -10.13
N ILE A 733 -20.67 25.15 -8.91
CA ILE A 733 -20.80 24.21 -7.79
C ILE A 733 -22.25 23.78 -7.65
N LYS A 734 -22.48 22.47 -7.45
CA LYS A 734 -23.80 21.89 -7.25
C LYS A 734 -23.90 21.15 -5.91
N ALA A 735 -25.01 21.37 -5.21
CA ALA A 735 -25.40 20.55 -4.07
C ALA A 735 -26.19 19.32 -4.53
N ALA A 736 -26.09 18.25 -3.75
CA ALA A 736 -26.78 16.98 -4.01
C ALA A 736 -28.31 17.16 -4.09
N ARG A 737 -28.93 16.31 -4.90
CA ARG A 737 -30.39 16.22 -5.05
C ARG A 737 -31.07 15.49 -3.90
N ASN A 738 -32.36 15.66 -3.77
CA ASN A 738 -33.24 14.93 -2.84
C ASN A 738 -32.68 14.94 -1.41
N THR A 739 -32.24 16.11 -0.97
CA THR A 739 -31.71 16.28 0.39
C THR A 739 -32.78 16.88 1.32
N PHE A 740 -32.76 16.41 2.57
CA PHE A 740 -33.73 16.76 3.60
C PHE A 740 -33.02 17.09 4.92
N ILE A 741 -33.49 18.08 5.65
CA ILE A 741 -33.03 18.45 7.00
C ILE A 741 -34.22 18.32 7.93
N GLY A 742 -34.15 17.43 8.95
CA GLY A 742 -35.26 17.20 9.88
C GLY A 742 -36.56 16.80 9.19
N GLY A 743 -36.49 16.09 8.07
CA GLY A 743 -37.63 15.70 7.25
C GLY A 743 -38.19 16.81 6.33
N THR A 744 -37.63 18.01 6.36
CA THR A 744 -37.99 19.12 5.45
C THR A 744 -37.05 19.11 4.24
N GLU A 745 -37.61 19.19 3.03
CA GLU A 745 -36.81 19.25 1.80
C GLU A 745 -35.87 20.45 1.83
N GLN A 746 -34.57 20.18 1.64
CA GLN A 746 -33.55 21.20 1.42
C GLN A 746 -33.37 21.46 -0.09
N PHE A 747 -33.14 20.42 -0.86
CA PHE A 747 -33.00 20.46 -2.32
C PHE A 747 -33.76 19.28 -2.95
N GLY A 748 -34.54 19.59 -3.98
CA GLY A 748 -35.38 18.62 -4.68
C GLY A 748 -34.61 17.80 -5.73
N ASP A 749 -35.36 17.27 -6.71
CA ASP A 749 -34.87 16.27 -7.72
C ASP A 749 -33.66 16.72 -8.58
N ASN A 750 -33.39 18.01 -8.64
CA ASN A 750 -32.29 18.57 -9.45
C ASN A 750 -31.09 19.05 -8.63
N GLY A 751 -31.15 18.91 -7.30
CA GLY A 751 -30.19 19.55 -6.41
C GLY A 751 -30.30 21.09 -6.48
N ALA A 752 -29.21 21.77 -6.17
CA ALA A 752 -29.15 23.23 -6.29
C ALA A 752 -27.80 23.69 -6.85
N VAL A 753 -27.81 24.74 -7.65
CA VAL A 753 -26.60 25.48 -8.04
C VAL A 753 -26.32 26.52 -6.96
N ILE A 754 -25.11 26.50 -6.44
CA ILE A 754 -24.62 27.44 -5.43
C ILE A 754 -24.08 28.68 -6.15
N THR A 755 -24.45 29.86 -5.71
CA THR A 755 -24.08 31.13 -6.37
C THR A 755 -23.04 31.92 -5.57
N GLU A 756 -23.06 31.82 -4.25
CA GLU A 756 -22.19 32.58 -3.34
C GLU A 756 -21.73 31.73 -2.16
N GLY A 757 -20.54 32.02 -1.65
CA GLY A 757 -19.99 31.42 -0.42
C GLY A 757 -20.39 32.22 0.85
N TYR A 758 -20.07 31.59 2.00
CA TYR A 758 -20.41 32.15 3.33
C TYR A 758 -19.36 33.09 3.91
N ASN A 759 -18.24 33.32 3.20
CA ASN A 759 -17.17 34.25 3.55
C ASN A 759 -16.42 33.93 4.87
N TYR A 760 -16.39 32.67 5.31
CA TYR A 760 -15.47 32.28 6.36
C TYR A 760 -14.03 32.32 5.84
N ILE A 761 -13.07 32.43 6.74
CA ILE A 761 -11.65 32.56 6.42
C ILE A 761 -10.94 31.32 6.98
N ASN A 762 -10.22 30.60 6.15
CA ASN A 762 -9.38 29.50 6.60
C ASN A 762 -8.18 30.07 7.37
N ALA A 763 -8.16 29.82 8.68
CA ALA A 763 -7.20 30.40 9.60
C ALA A 763 -5.81 29.85 9.38
N VAL A 764 -5.65 28.55 9.14
CA VAL A 764 -4.35 27.92 8.88
C VAL A 764 -3.77 28.44 7.57
N ALA A 765 -4.56 28.46 6.51
CA ALA A 765 -4.12 28.92 5.19
C ALA A 765 -3.71 30.42 5.17
N MET A 766 -4.16 31.22 6.13
CA MET A 766 -3.72 32.62 6.26
C MET A 766 -2.22 32.76 6.53
N LYS A 767 -1.59 31.80 7.25
CA LYS A 767 -0.16 31.80 7.59
C LYS A 767 0.61 30.67 6.91
N HIS A 768 -0.02 29.51 6.78
CA HIS A 768 0.59 28.27 6.31
C HIS A 768 -0.23 27.68 5.14
N PRO A 769 -0.20 28.29 3.95
CA PRO A 769 -1.06 27.86 2.83
C PRO A 769 -0.75 26.44 2.32
N ASN A 770 0.44 25.93 2.60
CA ASN A 770 0.89 24.57 2.23
C ASN A 770 0.86 23.60 3.42
N SER A 771 0.22 23.96 4.54
CA SER A 771 0.04 23.05 5.67
C SER A 771 -0.94 21.93 5.31
N TRP A 772 -0.83 20.82 6.02
CA TRP A 772 -1.62 19.62 5.78
C TRP A 772 -1.91 18.92 7.11
N SER A 773 -3.01 18.17 7.17
CA SER A 773 -3.41 17.42 8.36
C SER A 773 -3.54 15.91 8.11
N TYR A 774 -3.45 15.48 6.85
CA TYR A 774 -3.76 14.13 6.43
C TYR A 774 -2.89 13.69 5.25
N SER A 775 -2.64 12.39 5.13
CA SER A 775 -1.94 11.80 4.00
C SER A 775 -2.72 10.64 3.41
N TYR A 776 -2.84 10.59 2.08
CA TYR A 776 -3.51 9.52 1.36
C TYR A 776 -2.93 9.35 -0.05
N ASN A 777 -2.73 8.11 -0.50
CA ASN A 777 -2.22 7.79 -1.85
C ASN A 777 -0.98 8.59 -2.25
N ASP A 778 0.01 8.66 -1.37
CA ASP A 778 1.28 9.37 -1.60
C ASP A 778 1.16 10.89 -1.71
N GLU A 779 0.04 11.46 -1.29
CA GLU A 779 -0.20 12.90 -1.28
C GLU A 779 -0.63 13.36 0.10
N VAL A 780 -0.22 14.58 0.48
CA VAL A 780 -0.66 15.23 1.71
C VAL A 780 -1.66 16.35 1.40
N GLY A 781 -2.54 16.67 2.34
CA GLY A 781 -3.48 17.77 2.25
C GLY A 781 -4.24 17.96 3.56
N ALA A 782 -4.95 19.06 3.73
CA ALA A 782 -5.74 19.32 4.93
C ALA A 782 -7.21 18.93 4.73
N LEU A 783 -7.69 18.00 5.55
CA LEU A 783 -9.11 17.66 5.68
C LEU A 783 -9.73 18.29 6.93
N ASP A 784 -8.88 18.61 7.92
CA ASP A 784 -9.22 19.26 9.17
C ASP A 784 -9.04 20.77 9.05
N HIS A 785 -10.08 21.52 9.33
CA HIS A 785 -10.09 22.95 9.07
C HIS A 785 -10.48 23.76 10.29
N LEU A 786 -9.97 25.00 10.34
CA LEU A 786 -10.34 26.05 11.27
C LEU A 786 -10.79 27.29 10.48
N LEU A 787 -12.10 27.42 10.28
CA LEU A 787 -12.67 28.53 9.52
C LEU A 787 -13.24 29.58 10.47
N ILE A 788 -12.71 30.79 10.44
CA ILE A 788 -13.13 31.89 11.31
C ILE A 788 -14.08 32.85 10.59
N SER A 789 -15.10 33.35 11.31
CA SER A 789 -15.94 34.43 10.80
C SER A 789 -15.10 35.70 10.59
N PRO A 790 -15.45 36.58 9.61
CA PRO A 790 -14.70 37.81 9.34
C PRO A 790 -14.52 38.71 10.58
N SER A 791 -15.44 38.63 11.52
CA SER A 791 -15.37 39.40 12.78
C SER A 791 -14.22 38.96 13.70
N LEU A 792 -13.72 37.74 13.55
CA LEU A 792 -12.55 37.22 14.28
C LEU A 792 -11.20 37.62 13.68
N LYS A 793 -11.16 38.05 12.42
CA LYS A 793 -9.91 38.41 11.75
C LYS A 793 -9.03 39.39 12.53
N LYS A 794 -9.65 40.37 13.22
CA LYS A 794 -8.95 41.34 14.07
C LYS A 794 -8.43 40.75 15.40
N HIS A 795 -8.93 39.58 15.80
CA HIS A 795 -8.54 38.85 16.98
C HIS A 795 -7.53 37.72 16.70
N PHE A 796 -7.31 37.43 15.42
CA PHE A 796 -6.40 36.36 14.98
C PHE A 796 -4.97 36.67 15.39
N VAL A 797 -4.30 35.67 15.97
CA VAL A 797 -2.88 35.70 16.34
C VAL A 797 -2.11 34.73 15.47
N ASP A 798 -2.46 33.45 15.52
CA ASP A 798 -1.80 32.37 14.79
C ASP A 798 -2.73 31.19 14.54
N ALA A 799 -2.38 30.34 13.56
CA ALA A 799 -3.01 29.04 13.36
C ALA A 799 -2.06 28.11 12.58
N THR A 800 -2.02 26.84 12.95
CA THR A 800 -1.17 25.81 12.33
C THR A 800 -1.77 24.43 12.50
N ASP A 801 -1.38 23.49 11.64
CA ASP A 801 -1.50 22.06 11.91
C ASP A 801 -0.29 21.61 12.73
N TRP A 802 -0.47 20.68 13.65
CA TRP A 802 0.61 20.09 14.43
C TRP A 802 0.87 18.67 13.95
N HIS A 803 1.90 18.50 13.14
CA HIS A 803 2.23 17.26 12.45
C HIS A 803 2.73 16.19 13.43
N ILE A 804 1.82 15.43 14.02
CA ILE A 804 2.09 14.30 14.94
C ILE A 804 1.45 12.99 14.45
N ASN A 805 0.60 13.04 13.45
CA ASN A 805 -0.21 11.90 13.00
C ASN A 805 -0.12 11.63 11.50
N GLY A 806 -0.56 12.57 10.66
CA GLY A 806 -0.65 12.39 9.21
C GLY A 806 0.68 12.09 8.53
N GLY A 807 1.79 12.60 9.09
CA GLY A 807 3.15 12.34 8.62
C GLY A 807 3.80 11.09 9.17
N GLU A 808 3.23 10.52 10.24
CA GLU A 808 3.77 9.35 10.90
C GLU A 808 3.37 8.04 10.20
N SER A 809 4.17 7.00 10.35
CA SER A 809 3.86 5.70 9.78
C SER A 809 2.60 5.10 10.41
N THR A 810 1.71 4.56 9.57
CA THR A 810 0.51 3.81 10.00
C THR A 810 0.84 2.58 10.85
N LEU A 811 2.09 2.12 10.83
CA LEU A 811 2.55 0.98 11.62
C LEU A 811 2.56 1.26 13.13
N PHE A 812 2.54 2.54 13.53
CA PHE A 812 2.63 2.95 14.93
C PHE A 812 1.30 3.43 15.53
N ASP A 813 0.19 3.32 14.81
CA ASP A 813 -1.13 3.53 15.43
C ASP A 813 -1.45 2.40 16.45
N TYR A 814 -2.57 2.51 17.13
CA TYR A 814 -2.97 1.56 18.17
C TYR A 814 -3.28 0.15 17.64
N ASN A 815 -3.74 0.05 16.39
CA ASN A 815 -4.17 -1.20 15.76
C ASN A 815 -2.95 -2.03 15.31
N ASP A 816 -2.95 -3.31 15.60
CA ASP A 816 -1.87 -4.24 15.28
C ASP A 816 -2.16 -5.16 14.07
N GLU A 817 -3.36 -5.07 13.48
CA GLU A 817 -3.76 -5.89 12.34
C GLU A 817 -2.84 -5.62 11.13
N TYR A 818 -2.28 -6.68 10.55
CA TYR A 818 -1.33 -6.65 9.43
C TYR A 818 0.01 -5.92 9.70
N LYS A 819 0.34 -5.64 10.96
CA LYS A 819 1.57 -4.91 11.34
C LYS A 819 2.61 -5.77 12.05
N GLY A 820 2.37 -7.10 12.12
CA GLY A 820 3.27 -8.05 12.76
C GLY A 820 3.38 -7.83 14.27
N ASP A 821 4.57 -8.11 14.83
CA ASP A 821 4.88 -7.98 16.25
C ASP A 821 5.57 -6.65 16.60
N LEU A 822 5.27 -5.58 15.89
CA LEU A 822 5.88 -4.27 16.11
C LEU A 822 5.52 -3.71 17.49
N PRO A 823 6.46 -3.10 18.21
CA PRO A 823 6.17 -2.50 19.50
C PRO A 823 5.20 -1.33 19.36
N LYS A 824 4.31 -1.18 20.33
CA LYS A 824 3.38 -0.06 20.43
C LYS A 824 3.82 0.88 21.54
N TYR A 825 3.92 2.16 21.23
CA TYR A 825 4.36 3.19 22.15
C TYR A 825 3.17 4.01 22.65
N ASN A 826 3.26 4.54 23.86
CA ASN A 826 2.23 5.39 24.46
C ASN A 826 2.54 6.89 24.30
N ASP A 827 3.42 7.25 23.35
CA ASP A 827 3.71 8.64 22.99
C ASP A 827 2.49 9.33 22.33
N HIS A 828 2.65 10.56 21.87
CA HIS A 828 1.58 11.31 21.20
C HIS A 828 1.66 11.22 19.67
N TYR A 829 2.71 10.62 19.11
CA TYR A 829 2.86 10.44 17.67
C TYR A 829 1.99 9.28 17.16
N ARG A 830 1.35 9.47 16.04
CA ARG A 830 0.36 8.53 15.47
C ARG A 830 -0.73 8.16 16.49
N SER A 831 -1.25 9.19 17.19
CA SER A 831 -2.41 9.07 18.07
C SER A 831 -3.73 9.02 17.27
N SER A 832 -3.69 9.41 16.01
CA SER A 832 -4.74 9.38 15.00
C SER A 832 -4.11 9.25 13.60
N ASP A 833 -4.92 9.26 12.55
CA ASP A 833 -4.49 9.43 11.16
C ASP A 833 -4.57 10.90 10.71
N HIS A 834 -5.22 11.77 11.49
CA HIS A 834 -5.34 13.20 11.26
C HIS A 834 -4.50 14.01 12.25
N ASP A 835 -3.82 15.04 11.75
CA ASP A 835 -3.14 16.02 12.60
C ASP A 835 -4.15 17.01 13.22
N PRO A 836 -3.97 17.38 14.50
CA PRO A 836 -4.79 18.42 15.08
C PRO A 836 -4.40 19.79 14.53
N ALA A 837 -5.41 20.61 14.17
CA ALA A 837 -5.20 22.01 13.84
C ALA A 837 -5.48 22.92 15.03
N VAL A 838 -4.72 23.98 15.19
CA VAL A 838 -4.75 24.88 16.35
C VAL A 838 -4.89 26.34 15.93
N LEU A 839 -5.74 27.07 16.64
CA LEU A 839 -6.01 28.50 16.43
C LEU A 839 -5.76 29.29 17.73
N GLU A 840 -4.99 30.36 17.64
CA GLU A 840 -4.78 31.33 18.69
C GLU A 840 -5.49 32.64 18.43
N LEU A 841 -6.23 33.13 19.41
CA LEU A 841 -6.99 34.38 19.37
C LEU A 841 -6.66 35.28 20.54
N ASN A 842 -6.69 36.61 20.32
CA ASN A 842 -6.68 37.63 21.35
C ASN A 842 -8.09 38.22 21.56
N MET A 843 -8.85 37.71 22.51
CA MET A 843 -10.23 38.10 22.75
C MET A 843 -10.37 39.28 23.72
N ALA A 844 -9.38 39.48 24.64
CA ALA A 844 -9.40 40.55 25.62
C ALA A 844 -9.07 41.93 25.04
N GLY A 845 -8.73 42.00 23.74
CA GLY A 845 -8.25 43.23 23.08
C GLY A 845 -6.78 43.52 23.46
N SER A 846 -5.97 43.86 22.49
CA SER A 846 -4.57 44.21 22.70
C SER A 846 -4.45 45.50 23.51
N PHE A 847 -4.39 45.38 24.83
CA PHE A 847 -3.60 46.34 25.57
C PHE A 847 -2.13 46.02 25.21
N GLY A 848 -1.66 46.58 24.13
CA GLY A 848 -0.31 46.35 23.66
C GLY A 848 0.68 46.61 24.76
N PHE A 849 1.73 45.83 24.78
CA PHE A 849 2.92 45.95 25.63
C PHE A 849 3.45 47.42 25.70
N GLY A 850 3.06 48.29 24.74
CA GLY A 850 3.27 49.72 24.74
C GLY A 850 2.53 50.47 25.86
N ALA A 851 1.34 50.02 26.33
CA ALA A 851 0.61 50.67 27.43
C ALA A 851 1.22 50.29 28.80
N LEU A 852 1.73 49.10 28.98
CA LEU A 852 2.48 48.72 30.19
C LEU A 852 3.81 49.48 30.29
N MET A 853 4.54 49.62 29.15
CA MET A 853 5.79 50.45 29.16
C MET A 853 5.52 51.94 29.39
N SER A 854 4.38 52.52 28.92
CA SER A 854 4.00 53.88 29.19
C SER A 854 3.54 54.11 30.66
N LEU A 855 2.92 53.13 31.30
CA LEU A 855 2.58 53.18 32.73
C LEU A 855 3.81 53.01 33.63
N PHE A 856 4.78 52.17 33.24
CA PHE A 856 6.07 52.07 33.93
C PHE A 856 6.95 53.31 33.69
N GLY A 857 6.93 53.87 32.48
CA GLY A 857 7.59 55.17 32.20
C GLY A 857 7.05 56.33 33.04
N LEU A 858 5.74 56.43 33.20
CA LEU A 858 5.09 57.43 34.01
C LEU A 858 5.32 57.22 35.54
N ALA A 859 5.42 55.99 36.00
CA ALA A 859 5.74 55.63 37.39
C ALA A 859 7.20 55.96 37.74
N LEU A 860 8.15 55.79 36.80
CA LEU A 860 9.55 56.16 36.94
C LEU A 860 9.76 57.68 36.84
N TRP A 861 8.96 58.39 36.07
CA TRP A 861 9.02 59.88 35.99
C TRP A 861 8.47 60.56 37.24
N ARG A 862 7.49 59.94 37.92
CA ARG A 862 6.93 60.42 39.21
C ARG A 862 7.86 60.18 40.42
N ARG A 863 8.90 59.40 40.32
CA ARG A 863 9.92 59.16 41.36
C ARG A 863 11.14 60.05 41.21
N ARG A 864 11.20 60.94 40.21
CA ARG A 864 12.30 61.90 39.98
C ARG A 864 11.86 63.38 40.08
N LYS A 865 10.77 63.68 40.79
CA LYS A 865 10.44 65.04 41.25
C LYS A 865 10.34 65.07 42.78
#